data_424deeba8eb731fd98915e7074a4df3c
#
_entry.id   424deeba8eb731fd98915e7074a4df3c
#
_cell.length_a   1.000
_cell.length_b   1.000
_cell.length_c   1.000
_cell.angle_alpha   90.00
_cell.angle_beta   90.00
_cell.angle_gamma   90.00
#
_symmetry.space_group_name_H-M   'P 1'
#
loop_
_entity.id
_entity.type
_entity.pdbx_description
1 polymer ?
#
loop_
_entity_poly.entity_id
_entity_poly.type
_entity_poly.pdbx_seq_one_letter_code
_entity_poly.pdbx_strand_id
1 'polypeptide(L)'
;SLPEFSKWQKKVAGSFHFLLGEPLNTEKTTVLDLSAGSSFSAKSEGMSLEAQQEFLDTYLREKNAEIGVGKYLEARSFYAADEFVNDSLDGHEKRTIHLGIDICVPAGTVIYAPIKGVVHQIQDNKSELDYGPTVILKHQPEDGPVFYTLYGHLSRECLKQLKTGQIVSGGTALAKIGDSNENGGWLPHVHFQIILDLFDYDGNYPGVALPSRKKVWCSICPDPGMMLGLGSESTAEEIDSGQLLNRRRNVFGQSLSLSYQEPLIIVRGQGQSLIDSKGQFYLDCVNNVAHVGHSHPDIAKAQSNQAYVLNTNTRYLNPVNIEYAERLCGLFPEPLNTCFLVCSGSEANELALRIAGTVNGQKDMIVLEEAYHGNTKANIDISPYKHNGPGGTGPPEWVHQIPMPYLYRGLYRDPATAGKLYADEVLKICEKVSGQGTPPAAFICESMLGCGGQVPLPDGFLKQSYQHVRQYGGLCIADEVQVGFGRAGKHFWSFELQDVVPDIVTLGKPIGNGHPLGAVITTQKIAKEFANGMEYFNTFGGNQVSCSVGMAVLDIMENEGLQQNALETGSWLKEKLEMLKNVFPLIGDVRGEGLFLGVELVLDPETREPAPLQADYLVERLKSRKILLSTEGPGHNVLKFKPPMVFNHSDAQHLLVELQQVLRESPMQKNLKA
;
A
#
# COMPACT_ATOMS: atom_id res chain seq x y z
N SER A 1 -10.93 21.26 -34.13
CA SER A 1 -11.47 20.16 -33.27
C SER A 1 -10.70 18.89 -33.45
N LEU A 2 -10.72 17.97 -32.46
CA LEU A 2 -10.02 16.68 -32.54
C LEU A 2 -10.45 15.83 -33.77
N PRO A 3 -11.73 15.67 -34.10
CA PRO A 3 -12.13 14.91 -35.29
C PRO A 3 -11.57 15.47 -36.59
N GLU A 4 -11.57 16.79 -36.74
CA GLU A 4 -11.05 17.49 -37.92
C GLU A 4 -9.53 17.31 -38.02
N PHE A 5 -8.80 17.47 -36.91
CA PHE A 5 -7.36 17.25 -36.83
C PHE A 5 -7.00 15.79 -37.16
N SER A 6 -7.70 14.82 -36.59
CA SER A 6 -7.44 13.39 -36.84
C SER A 6 -7.69 13.01 -38.30
N LYS A 7 -8.72 13.58 -38.92
CA LYS A 7 -8.99 13.38 -40.37
C LYS A 7 -7.87 13.96 -41.24
N TRP A 8 -7.43 15.19 -40.93
CA TRP A 8 -6.33 15.84 -41.63
C TRP A 8 -5.02 15.06 -41.44
N GLN A 9 -4.67 14.69 -40.21
CA GLN A 9 -3.44 13.96 -39.88
C GLN A 9 -3.34 12.63 -40.65
N LYS A 10 -4.45 11.87 -40.73
CA LYS A 10 -4.52 10.65 -41.54
C LYS A 10 -4.33 10.91 -43.05
N LYS A 11 -4.84 12.01 -43.56
CA LYS A 11 -4.70 12.41 -44.99
C LYS A 11 -3.24 12.68 -45.33
N VAL A 12 -2.47 13.29 -44.43
CA VAL A 12 -1.08 13.67 -44.62
C VAL A 12 -0.06 12.73 -43.98
N ALA A 13 -0.53 11.60 -43.46
CA ALA A 13 0.35 10.59 -42.89
C ALA A 13 1.45 10.18 -43.88
N GLY A 14 2.70 10.15 -43.42
CA GLY A 14 3.88 9.86 -44.27
C GLY A 14 4.49 11.07 -44.98
N SER A 15 3.89 12.27 -44.89
CA SER A 15 4.51 13.50 -45.39
C SER A 15 5.28 14.30 -44.34
N PHE A 16 5.27 13.85 -43.08
CA PHE A 16 6.01 14.48 -42.00
C PHE A 16 7.50 14.20 -42.10
N HIS A 17 8.33 15.18 -41.82
CA HIS A 17 9.77 14.98 -41.66
C HIS A 17 10.07 14.33 -40.30
N PHE A 18 11.09 13.48 -40.25
CA PHE A 18 11.48 12.78 -39.04
C PHE A 18 12.06 13.74 -38.00
N LEU A 19 11.60 13.62 -36.76
CA LEU A 19 12.02 14.49 -35.66
C LEU A 19 13.52 14.42 -35.36
N LEU A 20 14.16 13.26 -35.50
CA LEU A 20 15.60 13.07 -35.34
C LEU A 20 16.38 13.06 -36.68
N GLY A 21 15.72 13.40 -37.80
CA GLY A 21 16.31 13.31 -39.14
C GLY A 21 16.30 11.89 -39.74
N GLU A 22 15.92 10.90 -38.97
CA GLU A 22 15.76 9.49 -39.35
C GLU A 22 14.47 8.90 -38.75
N PRO A 23 13.95 7.79 -39.30
CA PRO A 23 12.75 7.13 -38.79
C PRO A 23 12.93 6.62 -37.37
N LEU A 24 11.88 6.76 -36.52
CA LEU A 24 11.86 6.22 -35.16
C LEU A 24 11.37 4.76 -35.09
N ASN A 25 10.68 4.25 -36.11
CA ASN A 25 10.17 2.86 -36.16
C ASN A 25 11.21 1.88 -36.71
N THR A 26 12.39 1.84 -36.13
CA THR A 26 13.51 1.00 -36.53
C THR A 26 13.88 -0.01 -35.44
N GLU A 27 14.71 -1.00 -35.80
CA GLU A 27 15.29 -1.98 -34.84
C GLU A 27 16.13 -1.31 -33.76
N LYS A 28 16.55 -0.05 -33.96
CA LYS A 28 17.32 0.76 -33.00
C LYS A 28 16.44 1.45 -31.96
N THR A 29 15.12 1.35 -32.07
CA THR A 29 14.18 2.02 -31.17
C THR A 29 13.49 0.99 -30.30
N THR A 30 13.38 1.28 -29.00
CA THR A 30 12.61 0.48 -28.05
C THR A 30 11.63 1.35 -27.29
N VAL A 31 10.46 0.81 -27.00
CA VAL A 31 9.48 1.46 -26.12
C VAL A 31 9.91 1.25 -24.67
N LEU A 32 10.04 2.34 -23.94
CA LEU A 32 10.26 2.35 -22.50
C LEU A 32 8.90 2.27 -21.80
N ASP A 33 8.74 1.28 -20.92
CA ASP A 33 7.57 1.22 -20.06
C ASP A 33 7.86 2.03 -18.77
N LEU A 34 7.42 3.28 -18.78
CA LEU A 34 7.57 4.21 -17.65
C LEU A 34 6.29 4.24 -16.78
N SER A 35 5.34 3.34 -17.03
CA SER A 35 4.10 3.27 -16.27
C SER A 35 4.34 2.96 -14.78
N ALA A 36 3.40 3.34 -13.93
CA ALA A 36 3.47 3.11 -12.50
C ALA A 36 3.68 1.62 -12.14
N GLY A 37 3.09 0.69 -12.91
CA GLY A 37 3.24 -0.75 -12.71
C GLY A 37 4.52 -1.37 -13.28
N SER A 38 5.37 -0.59 -13.92
CA SER A 38 6.59 -1.06 -14.58
C SER A 38 7.73 -1.33 -13.61
N SER A 39 8.43 -2.44 -13.83
CA SER A 39 9.66 -2.73 -13.08
C SER A 39 10.81 -1.79 -13.44
N PHE A 40 10.82 -1.22 -14.66
CA PHE A 40 11.79 -0.22 -15.08
C PHE A 40 11.61 1.06 -14.24
N SER A 41 10.40 1.61 -14.21
CA SER A 41 10.06 2.77 -13.39
C SER A 41 10.34 2.54 -11.90
N ALA A 42 9.97 1.35 -11.38
CA ALA A 42 10.17 1.03 -9.97
C ALA A 42 11.64 0.95 -9.55
N LYS A 43 12.51 0.45 -10.44
CA LYS A 43 13.96 0.32 -10.16
C LYS A 43 14.70 1.64 -10.27
N SER A 44 14.28 2.53 -11.18
CA SER A 44 14.94 3.83 -11.38
C SER A 44 14.60 4.86 -10.30
N GLU A 45 13.50 4.64 -9.58
CA GLU A 45 13.07 5.54 -8.51
C GLU A 45 14.08 5.60 -7.36
N GLY A 46 14.39 6.81 -6.90
CA GLY A 46 15.38 7.04 -5.83
C GLY A 46 16.84 6.93 -6.25
N MET A 47 17.13 6.62 -7.50
CA MET A 47 18.50 6.67 -8.04
C MET A 47 18.93 8.12 -8.29
N SER A 48 20.26 8.41 -8.17
CA SER A 48 20.81 9.66 -8.69
C SER A 48 20.65 9.73 -10.22
N LEU A 49 20.71 10.93 -10.78
CA LEU A 49 20.61 11.10 -12.26
C LEU A 49 21.67 10.31 -13.01
N GLU A 50 22.88 10.23 -12.48
CA GLU A 50 23.97 9.44 -13.08
C GLU A 50 23.64 7.94 -13.09
N ALA A 51 23.10 7.44 -11.97
CA ALA A 51 22.69 6.03 -11.86
C ALA A 51 21.48 5.71 -12.76
N GLN A 52 20.53 6.64 -12.88
CA GLN A 52 19.41 6.52 -13.81
C GLN A 52 19.87 6.48 -15.26
N GLN A 53 20.85 7.33 -15.64
CA GLN A 53 21.44 7.32 -16.99
C GLN A 53 22.13 5.99 -17.28
N GLU A 54 22.96 5.49 -16.36
CA GLU A 54 23.64 4.19 -16.52
C GLU A 54 22.63 3.04 -16.63
N PHE A 55 21.54 3.11 -15.85
CA PHE A 55 20.46 2.13 -15.90
C PHE A 55 19.74 2.15 -17.25
N LEU A 56 19.41 3.34 -17.77
CA LEU A 56 18.80 3.52 -19.10
C LEU A 56 19.72 3.01 -20.20
N ASP A 57 21.01 3.39 -20.19
CA ASP A 57 21.99 2.97 -21.18
C ASP A 57 22.18 1.46 -21.18
N THR A 58 22.16 0.83 -20.01
CA THR A 58 22.23 -0.62 -19.87
C THR A 58 20.98 -1.29 -20.44
N TYR A 59 19.81 -0.78 -20.13
CA TYR A 59 18.53 -1.27 -20.65
C TYR A 59 18.48 -1.17 -22.18
N LEU A 60 18.88 -0.04 -22.76
CA LEU A 60 18.93 0.16 -24.21
C LEU A 60 19.90 -0.84 -24.87
N ARG A 61 21.08 -1.05 -24.30
CA ARG A 61 22.05 -2.06 -24.78
C ARG A 61 21.49 -3.49 -24.75
N GLU A 62 20.81 -3.87 -23.68
CA GLU A 62 20.15 -5.18 -23.57
C GLU A 62 19.05 -5.39 -24.62
N LYS A 63 18.43 -4.31 -25.08
CA LYS A 63 17.41 -4.30 -26.14
C LYS A 63 18.00 -4.12 -27.55
N ASN A 64 19.32 -3.99 -27.69
CA ASN A 64 20.00 -3.60 -28.93
C ASN A 64 19.44 -2.31 -29.55
N ALA A 65 19.01 -1.36 -28.69
CA ALA A 65 18.42 -0.10 -29.07
C ALA A 65 19.35 1.08 -28.77
N GLU A 66 19.18 2.16 -29.51
CA GLU A 66 19.88 3.44 -29.33
C GLU A 66 18.89 4.55 -28.90
N ILE A 67 17.59 4.34 -29.12
CA ILE A 67 16.52 5.29 -28.89
C ILE A 67 15.47 4.66 -27.95
N GLY A 68 15.16 5.37 -26.89
CA GLY A 68 14.06 5.02 -25.97
C GLY A 68 12.81 5.89 -26.23
N VAL A 69 11.62 5.29 -26.27
CA VAL A 69 10.35 6.01 -26.49
C VAL A 69 9.43 5.81 -25.29
N GLY A 70 9.18 6.88 -24.52
CA GLY A 70 8.19 6.92 -23.46
C GLY A 70 6.79 7.23 -24.04
N LYS A 71 5.78 6.50 -23.56
CA LYS A 71 4.45 6.45 -24.21
C LYS A 71 3.58 7.68 -23.96
N TYR A 72 2.73 7.97 -24.92
CA TYR A 72 1.58 8.88 -24.77
C TYR A 72 0.50 8.26 -23.86
N LEU A 73 -0.15 9.08 -23.02
CA LEU A 73 -1.18 8.72 -22.03
C LEU A 73 -0.74 7.70 -20.97
N GLU A 74 0.54 7.56 -20.76
CA GLU A 74 1.10 6.68 -19.75
C GLU A 74 0.90 7.27 -18.34
N ALA A 75 0.42 6.45 -17.42
CA ALA A 75 0.27 6.82 -16.01
C ALA A 75 1.59 6.59 -15.26
N ARG A 76 2.28 7.65 -14.85
CA ARG A 76 3.64 7.61 -14.29
C ARG A 76 3.65 7.98 -12.80
N SER A 77 4.27 7.16 -11.96
CA SER A 77 4.34 7.38 -10.50
C SER A 77 5.37 8.43 -10.09
N PHE A 78 6.40 8.68 -10.90
CA PHE A 78 7.45 9.64 -10.55
C PHE A 78 7.03 11.12 -10.64
N TYR A 79 5.88 11.43 -11.23
CA TYR A 79 5.23 12.74 -11.11
C TYR A 79 4.50 12.89 -9.75
N ALA A 80 5.09 12.38 -8.68
CA ALA A 80 4.48 12.37 -7.35
C ALA A 80 4.92 13.53 -6.46
N ALA A 81 5.91 14.34 -6.88
CA ALA A 81 6.37 15.50 -6.15
C ALA A 81 5.27 16.56 -5.96
N ASP A 82 5.44 17.43 -4.97
CA ASP A 82 4.41 18.43 -4.60
C ASP A 82 4.08 19.40 -5.76
N GLU A 83 5.02 19.63 -6.68
CA GLU A 83 4.82 20.44 -7.89
C GLU A 83 3.72 19.88 -8.82
N PHE A 84 3.45 18.58 -8.73
CA PHE A 84 2.42 17.89 -9.52
C PHE A 84 1.10 17.71 -8.76
N VAL A 85 1.03 18.13 -7.49
CA VAL A 85 -0.21 18.06 -6.69
C VAL A 85 -1.14 19.21 -7.05
N ASN A 86 -2.40 18.91 -7.19
CA ASN A 86 -3.45 19.92 -7.35
C ASN A 86 -4.40 19.86 -6.15
N ASP A 87 -4.37 20.88 -5.31
CA ASP A 87 -5.27 21.09 -4.18
C ASP A 87 -6.65 21.61 -4.62
N SER A 88 -7.20 21.05 -5.69
CA SER A 88 -8.54 21.42 -6.15
C SER A 88 -9.62 20.92 -5.18
N LEU A 89 -10.84 21.47 -5.32
CA LEU A 89 -12.03 21.09 -4.55
C LEU A 89 -12.39 19.59 -4.60
N ASP A 90 -11.77 18.84 -5.51
CA ASP A 90 -12.01 17.40 -5.75
C ASP A 90 -11.03 16.48 -4.98
N GLY A 91 -10.24 17.00 -4.05
CA GLY A 91 -9.27 16.24 -3.22
C GLY A 91 -7.83 16.29 -3.77
N HIS A 92 -6.89 15.71 -3.01
CA HIS A 92 -5.46 15.64 -3.38
C HIS A 92 -5.24 14.67 -4.54
N GLU A 93 -5.30 15.17 -5.77
CA GLU A 93 -5.02 14.38 -6.97
C GLU A 93 -3.69 14.81 -7.59
N LYS A 94 -2.87 13.85 -8.02
CA LYS A 94 -1.58 14.10 -8.66
C LYS A 94 -1.71 14.05 -10.18
N ARG A 95 -0.98 14.93 -10.87
CA ARG A 95 -0.89 14.92 -12.34
C ARG A 95 0.06 13.81 -12.77
N THR A 96 -0.45 12.65 -13.15
CA THR A 96 0.32 11.45 -13.47
C THR A 96 0.22 11.03 -14.94
N ILE A 97 -0.72 11.59 -15.72
CA ILE A 97 -0.96 11.17 -17.10
C ILE A 97 -0.10 11.99 -18.04
N HIS A 98 0.81 11.36 -18.73
CA HIS A 98 1.72 11.97 -19.70
C HIS A 98 1.00 12.34 -21.01
N LEU A 99 1.10 13.60 -21.46
CA LEU A 99 0.34 14.14 -22.59
C LEU A 99 1.12 14.22 -23.92
N GLY A 100 2.36 13.80 -23.92
CA GLY A 100 3.23 13.76 -25.08
C GLY A 100 3.86 12.40 -25.30
N ILE A 101 4.86 12.35 -26.14
CA ILE A 101 5.80 11.24 -26.31
C ILE A 101 7.19 11.77 -25.97
N ASP A 102 7.93 11.01 -25.14
CA ASP A 102 9.32 11.31 -24.82
C ASP A 102 10.25 10.47 -25.69
N ILE A 103 11.27 11.11 -26.26
CA ILE A 103 12.27 10.43 -27.06
C ILE A 103 13.61 10.62 -26.38
N CYS A 104 14.08 9.55 -25.73
CA CYS A 104 15.33 9.51 -24.98
C CYS A 104 16.49 9.20 -25.94
N VAL A 105 17.36 10.16 -26.10
CA VAL A 105 18.61 10.11 -26.89
C VAL A 105 19.65 11.03 -26.24
N PRO A 106 20.94 10.92 -26.57
CA PRO A 106 22.00 11.73 -25.95
C PRO A 106 21.77 13.24 -26.05
N ALA A 107 22.19 13.99 -25.05
CA ALA A 107 22.22 15.45 -25.06
C ALA A 107 23.01 15.96 -26.27
N GLY A 108 22.59 17.09 -26.83
CA GLY A 108 23.18 17.66 -28.05
C GLY A 108 22.63 17.06 -29.37
N THR A 109 21.81 16.00 -29.32
CA THR A 109 21.13 15.48 -30.51
C THR A 109 20.24 16.58 -31.11
N VAL A 110 20.33 16.76 -32.43
CA VAL A 110 19.55 17.76 -33.17
C VAL A 110 18.15 17.24 -33.42
N ILE A 111 17.16 18.08 -33.13
CA ILE A 111 15.76 17.82 -33.49
C ILE A 111 15.32 18.70 -34.65
N TYR A 112 14.41 18.21 -35.48
CA TYR A 112 13.92 18.84 -36.70
C TYR A 112 12.42 19.09 -36.60
N ALA A 113 11.96 20.16 -37.25
CA ALA A 113 10.52 20.44 -37.32
C ALA A 113 9.82 19.40 -38.23
N PRO A 114 8.81 18.65 -37.77
CA PRO A 114 8.13 17.64 -38.61
C PRO A 114 7.34 18.23 -39.77
N ILE A 115 6.88 19.45 -39.65
CA ILE A 115 6.12 20.18 -40.68
C ILE A 115 6.40 21.69 -40.56
N LYS A 116 6.15 22.44 -41.65
CA LYS A 116 6.26 23.90 -41.63
C LYS A 116 5.42 24.53 -40.51
N GLY A 117 6.02 25.46 -39.76
CA GLY A 117 5.38 26.20 -38.69
C GLY A 117 5.96 27.59 -38.49
N VAL A 118 5.42 28.30 -37.53
CA VAL A 118 5.92 29.60 -37.06
C VAL A 118 6.24 29.45 -35.58
N VAL A 119 7.39 29.89 -35.15
CA VAL A 119 7.74 29.93 -33.72
C VAL A 119 6.73 30.82 -33.01
N HIS A 120 5.89 30.20 -32.19
CA HIS A 120 4.81 30.88 -31.48
C HIS A 120 5.28 31.38 -30.11
N GLN A 121 5.93 30.49 -29.37
CA GLN A 121 6.46 30.81 -28.04
C GLN A 121 7.85 30.15 -27.84
N ILE A 122 8.70 30.80 -27.06
CA ILE A 122 10.00 30.31 -26.61
C ILE A 122 10.14 30.73 -25.16
N GLN A 123 10.42 29.78 -24.25
CA GLN A 123 10.54 30.06 -22.85
C GLN A 123 11.58 29.14 -22.20
N ASP A 124 12.22 29.61 -21.13
CA ASP A 124 13.05 28.79 -20.22
C ASP A 124 12.25 28.55 -18.94
N ASN A 125 11.61 27.41 -18.82
CA ASN A 125 10.85 26.98 -17.65
C ASN A 125 11.80 26.37 -16.62
N LYS A 126 12.36 27.21 -15.72
CA LYS A 126 13.52 26.89 -14.89
C LYS A 126 13.23 26.13 -13.61
N SER A 127 11.96 25.90 -13.28
CA SER A 127 11.61 25.14 -12.08
C SER A 127 12.18 23.72 -12.17
N GLU A 128 12.56 23.16 -11.05
CA GLU A 128 12.98 21.77 -10.98
C GLU A 128 11.84 20.87 -11.45
N LEU A 129 12.17 19.84 -12.22
CA LEU A 129 11.20 18.92 -12.86
C LEU A 129 10.21 19.58 -13.84
N ASP A 130 10.46 20.81 -14.29
CA ASP A 130 9.76 21.46 -15.38
C ASP A 130 10.47 21.20 -16.74
N TYR A 131 10.01 21.80 -17.82
CA TYR A 131 10.51 21.56 -19.17
C TYR A 131 11.91 22.10 -19.47
N GLY A 132 12.46 23.03 -18.67
CA GLY A 132 13.62 23.81 -19.10
C GLY A 132 13.29 24.65 -20.35
N PRO A 133 14.26 24.82 -21.28
CA PRO A 133 14.02 25.51 -22.53
C PRO A 133 12.97 24.77 -23.39
N THR A 134 11.96 25.54 -23.82
CA THR A 134 10.75 25.03 -24.51
C THR A 134 10.46 25.88 -25.73
N VAL A 135 10.10 25.23 -26.83
CA VAL A 135 9.65 25.88 -28.09
C VAL A 135 8.26 25.36 -28.43
N ILE A 136 7.37 26.27 -28.76
CA ILE A 136 6.05 25.96 -29.33
C ILE A 136 5.96 26.51 -30.75
N LEU A 137 5.70 25.64 -31.74
CA LEU A 137 5.44 26.02 -33.12
C LEU A 137 3.93 26.06 -33.37
N LYS A 138 3.45 27.12 -34.04
CA LYS A 138 2.09 27.20 -34.59
C LYS A 138 2.11 26.68 -36.03
N HIS A 139 1.20 25.77 -36.34
CA HIS A 139 1.00 25.21 -37.67
C HIS A 139 -0.35 25.67 -38.24
N GLN A 140 -0.34 26.03 -39.51
CA GLN A 140 -1.54 26.42 -40.27
C GLN A 140 -1.43 25.82 -41.68
N PRO A 141 -1.67 24.49 -41.82
CA PRO A 141 -1.67 23.85 -43.13
C PRO A 141 -2.83 24.37 -44.00
N GLU A 142 -2.64 24.38 -45.33
CA GLU A 142 -3.65 24.91 -46.28
C GLU A 142 -4.98 24.15 -46.19
N ASP A 143 -4.91 22.84 -46.02
CA ASP A 143 -6.06 21.90 -45.99
C ASP A 143 -6.35 21.34 -44.59
N GLY A 144 -5.95 21.99 -43.52
CA GLY A 144 -6.09 21.45 -42.16
C GLY A 144 -6.35 22.51 -41.10
N PRO A 145 -6.70 22.08 -39.88
CA PRO A 145 -6.92 22.99 -38.76
C PRO A 145 -5.62 23.61 -38.28
N VAL A 146 -5.73 24.75 -37.59
CA VAL A 146 -4.62 25.29 -36.79
C VAL A 146 -4.37 24.37 -35.61
N PHE A 147 -3.09 24.08 -35.35
CA PHE A 147 -2.63 23.34 -34.19
C PHE A 147 -1.21 23.77 -33.81
N TYR A 148 -0.71 23.26 -32.69
CA TYR A 148 0.62 23.57 -32.18
C TYR A 148 1.39 22.31 -31.89
N THR A 149 2.74 22.38 -31.93
CA THR A 149 3.64 21.36 -31.42
C THR A 149 4.57 21.97 -30.39
N LEU A 150 4.69 21.28 -29.24
CA LEU A 150 5.58 21.65 -28.15
C LEU A 150 6.80 20.72 -28.15
N TYR A 151 7.96 21.31 -27.92
CA TYR A 151 9.26 20.66 -27.77
C TYR A 151 9.85 21.11 -26.44
N GLY A 152 9.86 20.22 -25.46
CA GLY A 152 10.44 20.46 -24.13
C GLY A 152 11.82 19.86 -23.96
N HIS A 153 12.50 20.21 -22.88
CA HIS A 153 13.81 19.69 -22.46
C HIS A 153 14.97 19.99 -23.43
N LEU A 154 14.90 21.15 -24.05
CA LEU A 154 15.86 21.57 -25.05
C LEU A 154 17.13 22.19 -24.42
N SER A 155 18.20 22.33 -25.24
CA SER A 155 19.36 23.11 -24.87
C SER A 155 19.04 24.62 -24.90
N ARG A 156 19.64 25.37 -23.97
CA ARG A 156 19.52 26.84 -23.93
C ARG A 156 20.01 27.57 -25.18
N GLU A 157 20.70 26.86 -26.09
CA GLU A 157 21.07 27.43 -27.40
C GLU A 157 19.85 27.91 -28.18
N CYS A 158 18.70 27.19 -28.10
CA CYS A 158 17.47 27.55 -28.83
C CYS A 158 16.92 28.94 -28.47
N LEU A 159 17.09 29.38 -27.20
CA LEU A 159 16.66 30.69 -26.71
C LEU A 159 17.40 31.84 -27.40
N LYS A 160 18.59 31.60 -27.95
CA LYS A 160 19.42 32.59 -28.65
C LYS A 160 19.22 32.52 -30.18
N GLN A 161 18.93 31.33 -30.69
CA GLN A 161 18.89 31.05 -32.13
C GLN A 161 17.50 31.30 -32.75
N LEU A 162 16.44 31.09 -31.99
CA LEU A 162 15.06 31.22 -32.47
C LEU A 162 14.44 32.55 -31.99
N LYS A 163 13.47 33.04 -32.76
CA LYS A 163 12.68 34.23 -32.41
C LYS A 163 11.20 33.99 -32.66
N THR A 164 10.34 34.48 -31.77
CA THR A 164 8.88 34.49 -31.98
C THR A 164 8.54 35.14 -33.32
N GLY A 165 7.65 34.53 -34.09
CA GLY A 165 7.30 34.92 -35.42
C GLY A 165 8.19 34.37 -36.55
N GLN A 166 9.31 33.69 -36.21
CA GLN A 166 10.20 33.08 -37.21
C GLN A 166 9.50 31.89 -37.90
N ILE A 167 9.56 31.87 -39.23
CA ILE A 167 9.07 30.74 -40.03
C ILE A 167 10.11 29.63 -40.00
N VAL A 168 9.68 28.39 -39.71
CA VAL A 168 10.48 27.17 -39.71
C VAL A 168 9.90 26.24 -40.78
N SER A 169 10.69 25.82 -41.76
CA SER A 169 10.27 24.84 -42.76
C SER A 169 10.33 23.42 -42.19
N GLY A 170 9.48 22.50 -42.67
CA GLY A 170 9.58 21.09 -42.34
C GLY A 170 10.97 20.54 -42.73
N GLY A 171 11.54 19.68 -41.88
CA GLY A 171 12.89 19.12 -42.05
C GLY A 171 14.02 20.09 -41.69
N THR A 172 13.74 21.30 -41.23
CA THR A 172 14.77 22.23 -40.74
C THR A 172 15.16 21.89 -39.30
N ALA A 173 16.46 21.95 -39.02
CA ALA A 173 16.97 21.83 -37.64
C ALA A 173 16.35 22.91 -36.75
N LEU A 174 15.68 22.52 -35.70
CA LEU A 174 14.96 23.37 -34.78
C LEU A 174 15.76 23.71 -33.53
N ALA A 175 16.27 22.72 -32.85
CA ALA A 175 16.98 22.85 -31.60
C ALA A 175 17.85 21.61 -31.34
N LYS A 176 18.56 21.60 -30.21
CA LYS A 176 19.24 20.43 -29.66
C LYS A 176 18.61 20.00 -28.34
N ILE A 177 18.71 18.75 -27.98
CA ILE A 177 18.29 18.22 -26.69
C ILE A 177 19.26 18.72 -25.62
N GLY A 178 18.74 19.21 -24.48
CA GLY A 178 19.50 19.69 -23.35
C GLY A 178 20.03 18.57 -22.45
N ASP A 179 21.12 18.86 -21.73
CA ASP A 179 21.57 18.01 -20.62
C ASP A 179 20.79 18.32 -19.33
N SER A 180 21.01 17.53 -18.28
CA SER A 180 20.29 17.66 -17.01
C SER A 180 20.49 19.00 -16.28
N ASN A 181 21.55 19.77 -16.61
CA ASN A 181 21.79 21.08 -15.99
C ASN A 181 20.94 22.19 -16.60
N GLU A 182 20.34 21.96 -17.75
CA GLU A 182 19.56 22.99 -18.46
C GLU A 182 18.13 22.58 -18.83
N ASN A 183 17.80 21.27 -18.79
CA ASN A 183 16.54 20.72 -19.30
C ASN A 183 15.46 20.50 -18.21
N GLY A 184 15.62 21.08 -17.02
CA GLY A 184 14.73 20.91 -15.88
C GLY A 184 15.13 19.81 -14.91
N GLY A 185 16.36 19.26 -15.05
CA GLY A 185 16.87 18.20 -14.15
C GLY A 185 16.50 16.77 -14.58
N TRP A 186 16.13 16.59 -15.84
CA TRP A 186 15.77 15.27 -16.38
C TRP A 186 16.93 14.57 -17.11
N LEU A 187 16.82 13.27 -17.29
CA LEU A 187 17.63 12.56 -18.27
C LEU A 187 17.44 13.18 -19.67
N PRO A 188 18.48 13.20 -20.55
CA PRO A 188 18.36 13.78 -21.86
C PRO A 188 17.26 13.13 -22.70
N HIS A 189 16.26 13.92 -23.11
CA HIS A 189 15.17 13.52 -23.98
C HIS A 189 14.50 14.76 -24.58
N VAL A 190 13.67 14.58 -25.58
CA VAL A 190 12.72 15.58 -26.01
C VAL A 190 11.30 15.14 -25.67
N HIS A 191 10.55 15.99 -24.98
CA HIS A 191 9.10 15.85 -24.82
C HIS A 191 8.42 16.46 -26.05
N PHE A 192 7.74 15.63 -26.83
CA PHE A 192 7.02 16.09 -28.03
C PHE A 192 5.52 15.94 -27.82
N GLN A 193 4.77 17.05 -27.98
CA GLN A 193 3.33 17.09 -27.74
C GLN A 193 2.60 17.88 -28.82
N ILE A 194 1.43 17.39 -29.25
CA ILE A 194 0.51 18.12 -30.14
C ILE A 194 -0.56 18.79 -29.28
N ILE A 195 -0.91 20.06 -29.64
CA ILE A 195 -1.85 20.87 -28.89
C ILE A 195 -2.84 21.50 -29.89
N LEU A 196 -4.14 21.32 -29.64
CA LEU A 196 -5.20 21.90 -30.47
C LEU A 196 -5.70 23.27 -30.00
N ASP A 197 -5.51 23.56 -28.71
CA ASP A 197 -5.88 24.83 -28.10
C ASP A 197 -4.89 25.16 -26.97
N LEU A 198 -4.27 26.31 -27.05
CA LEU A 198 -3.33 26.79 -26.03
C LEU A 198 -4.04 27.46 -24.85
N PHE A 199 -5.35 27.76 -24.95
CA PHE A 199 -6.06 28.58 -23.98
C PHE A 199 -5.28 29.87 -23.68
N ASP A 200 -5.17 30.25 -22.41
CA ASP A 200 -4.43 31.42 -21.94
C ASP A 200 -2.99 31.08 -21.48
N TYR A 201 -2.48 29.86 -21.79
CA TYR A 201 -1.11 29.48 -21.42
C TYR A 201 -0.08 30.22 -22.29
N ASP A 202 0.92 30.80 -21.65
CA ASP A 202 2.03 31.51 -22.28
C ASP A 202 3.37 30.86 -21.92
N GLY A 203 3.91 30.06 -22.84
CA GLY A 203 5.23 29.41 -22.74
C GLY A 203 5.35 28.20 -21.81
N ASN A 204 4.47 28.04 -20.85
CA ASN A 204 4.42 26.87 -19.95
C ASN A 204 3.06 26.15 -20.10
N TYR A 205 3.01 25.18 -20.99
CA TYR A 205 1.80 24.40 -21.27
C TYR A 205 1.87 23.03 -20.58
N PRO A 206 0.78 22.52 -19.97
CA PRO A 206 0.81 21.26 -19.24
C PRO A 206 1.25 20.05 -20.08
N GLY A 207 2.31 19.35 -19.63
CA GLY A 207 2.78 18.07 -20.21
C GLY A 207 2.20 16.85 -19.53
N VAL A 208 1.55 17.07 -18.40
CA VAL A 208 0.93 16.02 -17.60
C VAL A 208 -0.45 16.44 -17.11
N ALA A 209 -1.37 15.49 -17.03
CA ALA A 209 -2.75 15.71 -16.60
C ALA A 209 -3.12 14.92 -15.36
N LEU A 210 -4.18 15.40 -14.67
CA LEU A 210 -4.86 14.63 -13.64
C LEU A 210 -5.57 13.40 -14.26
N PRO A 211 -5.53 12.22 -13.64
CA PRO A 211 -6.29 11.05 -14.10
C PRO A 211 -7.78 11.34 -14.32
N SER A 212 -8.41 12.11 -13.42
CA SER A 212 -9.81 12.53 -13.55
C SER A 212 -10.10 13.39 -14.79
N ARG A 213 -9.10 14.10 -15.31
CA ARG A 213 -9.19 15.00 -16.46
C ARG A 213 -8.63 14.41 -17.76
N LYS A 214 -8.16 13.14 -17.74
CA LYS A 214 -7.56 12.48 -18.90
C LYS A 214 -8.38 12.64 -20.18
N LYS A 215 -9.69 12.38 -20.13
CA LYS A 215 -10.57 12.49 -21.32
C LYS A 215 -10.62 13.90 -21.92
N VAL A 216 -10.60 14.94 -21.09
CA VAL A 216 -10.58 16.33 -21.55
C VAL A 216 -9.27 16.62 -22.26
N TRP A 217 -8.15 16.28 -21.61
CA TRP A 217 -6.82 16.54 -22.16
C TRP A 217 -6.55 15.74 -23.45
N CYS A 218 -7.03 14.50 -23.57
CA CYS A 218 -6.97 13.74 -24.84
C CYS A 218 -7.67 14.44 -26.01
N SER A 219 -8.71 15.23 -25.75
CA SER A 219 -9.42 15.97 -26.79
C SER A 219 -8.68 17.23 -27.26
N ILE A 220 -7.70 17.68 -26.47
CA ILE A 220 -6.93 18.90 -26.70
C ILE A 220 -5.49 18.57 -27.12
N CYS A 221 -4.92 17.51 -26.52
CA CYS A 221 -3.58 17.02 -26.81
C CYS A 221 -3.69 15.62 -27.43
N PRO A 222 -3.90 15.50 -28.76
CA PRO A 222 -4.02 14.21 -29.42
C PRO A 222 -2.68 13.48 -29.52
N ASP A 223 -2.75 12.16 -29.75
CA ASP A 223 -1.59 11.27 -29.90
C ASP A 223 -0.60 11.78 -30.98
N PRO A 224 0.65 12.07 -30.62
CA PRO A 224 1.66 12.49 -31.56
C PRO A 224 2.33 11.35 -32.35
N GLY A 225 2.06 10.08 -32.02
CA GLY A 225 2.74 8.91 -32.58
C GLY A 225 2.73 8.86 -34.10
N MET A 226 1.57 9.17 -34.72
CA MET A 226 1.47 9.20 -36.19
C MET A 226 2.37 10.26 -36.84
N MET A 227 2.54 11.43 -36.23
CA MET A 227 3.43 12.48 -36.73
C MET A 227 4.90 12.10 -36.58
N LEU A 228 5.22 11.29 -35.59
CA LEU A 228 6.56 10.75 -35.32
C LEU A 228 6.86 9.47 -36.10
N GLY A 229 5.90 8.94 -36.86
CA GLY A 229 6.04 7.67 -37.57
C GLY A 229 6.05 6.44 -36.67
N LEU A 230 5.52 6.53 -35.45
CA LEU A 230 5.40 5.45 -34.48
C LEU A 230 4.04 4.73 -34.61
N GLY A 231 4.02 3.45 -34.23
CA GLY A 231 2.78 2.66 -34.19
C GLY A 231 2.01 2.80 -32.87
N SER A 232 0.98 1.98 -32.72
CA SER A 232 0.10 2.00 -31.52
C SER A 232 0.83 1.61 -30.22
N GLU A 233 1.99 0.98 -30.31
CA GLU A 233 2.85 0.62 -29.18
C GLU A 233 3.38 1.84 -28.42
N SER A 234 3.40 3.02 -29.05
CA SER A 234 3.77 4.29 -28.42
C SER A 234 2.65 4.96 -27.60
N THR A 235 1.47 4.34 -27.56
CA THR A 235 0.33 4.76 -26.73
C THR A 235 0.12 3.75 -25.59
N ALA A 236 -0.12 4.24 -24.38
CA ALA A 236 -0.40 3.37 -23.24
C ALA A 236 -1.77 2.71 -23.36
N GLU A 237 -1.82 1.40 -23.18
CA GLU A 237 -3.06 0.63 -23.14
C GLU A 237 -3.75 0.74 -21.79
N GLU A 238 -5.08 0.83 -21.79
CA GLU A 238 -5.88 0.77 -20.57
C GLU A 238 -6.23 -0.69 -20.24
N ILE A 239 -6.07 -1.06 -18.97
CA ILE A 239 -6.49 -2.36 -18.48
C ILE A 239 -8.03 -2.36 -18.32
N ASP A 240 -8.71 -3.21 -19.08
CA ASP A 240 -10.15 -3.42 -18.98
C ASP A 240 -10.49 -4.16 -17.66
N SER A 241 -11.09 -3.44 -16.72
CA SER A 241 -11.46 -3.99 -15.40
C SER A 241 -12.49 -5.12 -15.50
N GLY A 242 -13.44 -5.04 -16.44
CA GLY A 242 -14.45 -6.08 -16.64
C GLY A 242 -13.84 -7.37 -17.17
N GLN A 243 -12.96 -7.27 -18.15
CA GLN A 243 -12.23 -8.42 -18.69
C GLN A 243 -11.31 -9.06 -17.63
N LEU A 244 -10.59 -8.23 -16.85
CA LEU A 244 -9.73 -8.73 -15.77
C LEU A 244 -10.52 -9.44 -14.68
N LEU A 245 -11.68 -8.90 -14.29
CA LEU A 245 -12.56 -9.48 -13.31
C LEU A 245 -13.13 -10.83 -13.81
N ASN A 246 -13.52 -10.92 -15.07
CA ASN A 246 -13.99 -12.17 -15.67
C ASN A 246 -12.88 -13.23 -15.69
N ARG A 247 -11.65 -12.86 -16.08
CA ARG A 247 -10.49 -13.76 -16.02
C ARG A 247 -10.24 -14.25 -14.60
N ARG A 248 -10.30 -13.35 -13.60
CA ARG A 248 -10.16 -13.70 -12.18
C ARG A 248 -11.19 -14.73 -11.75
N ARG A 249 -12.48 -14.53 -12.09
CA ARG A 249 -13.57 -15.45 -11.73
C ARG A 249 -13.38 -16.87 -12.28
N ASN A 250 -12.66 -16.99 -13.40
CA ASN A 250 -12.41 -18.28 -14.04
C ASN A 250 -11.27 -19.08 -13.38
N VAL A 251 -10.36 -18.43 -12.65
CA VAL A 251 -9.13 -19.07 -12.14
C VAL A 251 -8.99 -19.02 -10.62
N PHE A 252 -9.70 -18.12 -9.93
CA PHE A 252 -9.69 -18.04 -8.48
C PHE A 252 -10.97 -18.60 -7.87
N GLY A 253 -10.87 -19.20 -6.68
CA GLY A 253 -12.02 -19.66 -5.91
C GLY A 253 -12.97 -18.51 -5.58
N GLN A 254 -14.27 -18.73 -5.69
CA GLN A 254 -15.32 -17.70 -5.48
C GLN A 254 -15.36 -17.16 -4.04
N SER A 255 -14.84 -17.91 -3.07
CA SER A 255 -14.72 -17.48 -1.67
C SER A 255 -13.65 -16.40 -1.43
N LEU A 256 -12.77 -16.12 -2.41
CA LEU A 256 -11.82 -15.03 -2.34
C LEU A 256 -12.50 -13.70 -2.71
N SER A 257 -12.93 -12.97 -1.69
CA SER A 257 -13.56 -11.65 -1.84
C SER A 257 -12.62 -10.59 -2.40
N LEU A 258 -13.19 -9.55 -2.99
CA LEU A 258 -12.53 -8.30 -3.34
C LEU A 258 -13.03 -7.19 -2.41
N SER A 259 -12.19 -6.23 -2.12
CA SER A 259 -12.60 -5.02 -1.44
C SER A 259 -13.33 -4.09 -2.40
N TYR A 260 -14.31 -3.37 -1.86
CA TYR A 260 -15.11 -2.36 -2.53
C TYR A 260 -16.09 -2.89 -3.60
N GLN A 261 -17.19 -2.17 -3.80
CA GLN A 261 -18.22 -2.50 -4.81
C GLN A 261 -17.63 -2.46 -6.23
N GLU A 262 -16.83 -1.43 -6.52
CA GLU A 262 -16.02 -1.35 -7.72
C GLU A 262 -14.55 -1.64 -7.34
N PRO A 263 -14.03 -2.84 -7.65
CA PRO A 263 -12.67 -3.23 -7.32
C PRO A 263 -11.62 -2.34 -7.99
N LEU A 264 -10.56 -2.03 -7.27
CA LEU A 264 -9.41 -1.28 -7.78
C LEU A 264 -8.41 -2.23 -8.46
N ILE A 265 -7.82 -1.77 -9.55
CA ILE A 265 -6.69 -2.45 -10.20
C ILE A 265 -5.41 -1.80 -9.70
N ILE A 266 -4.91 -2.28 -8.57
CA ILE A 266 -3.68 -1.78 -7.98
C ILE A 266 -2.48 -2.38 -8.72
N VAL A 267 -1.58 -1.53 -9.19
CA VAL A 267 -0.38 -1.90 -9.95
C VAL A 267 0.92 -1.56 -9.24
N ARG A 268 0.89 -0.67 -8.24
CA ARG A 268 2.06 -0.27 -7.46
C ARG A 268 1.70 0.06 -6.02
N GLY A 269 2.65 -0.18 -5.13
CA GLY A 269 2.65 0.38 -3.79
C GLY A 269 3.87 1.27 -3.59
N GLN A 270 3.74 2.34 -2.76
CA GLN A 270 4.81 3.28 -2.46
C GLN A 270 4.57 3.90 -1.08
N GLY A 271 5.41 3.59 -0.09
CA GLY A 271 5.23 4.07 1.28
C GLY A 271 3.84 3.74 1.83
N GLN A 272 3.06 4.75 2.19
CA GLN A 272 1.69 4.60 2.68
C GLN A 272 0.63 4.64 1.56
N SER A 273 1.03 4.64 0.30
CA SER A 273 0.11 4.78 -0.83
C SER A 273 0.04 3.54 -1.71
N LEU A 274 -1.14 3.28 -2.28
CA LEU A 274 -1.38 2.34 -3.37
C LEU A 274 -1.72 3.13 -4.64
N ILE A 275 -1.26 2.67 -5.80
CA ILE A 275 -1.46 3.34 -7.08
C ILE A 275 -2.21 2.39 -8.02
N ASP A 276 -3.30 2.87 -8.62
CA ASP A 276 -4.06 2.07 -9.57
C ASP A 276 -3.50 2.17 -11.01
N SER A 277 -4.03 1.34 -11.89
CA SER A 277 -3.65 1.29 -13.32
C SER A 277 -3.94 2.58 -14.09
N LYS A 278 -4.71 3.49 -13.50
CA LYS A 278 -5.03 4.81 -14.07
C LYS A 278 -4.10 5.91 -13.54
N GLY A 279 -3.12 5.56 -12.69
CA GLY A 279 -2.19 6.49 -12.08
C GLY A 279 -2.75 7.25 -10.88
N GLN A 280 -3.89 6.80 -10.33
CA GLN A 280 -4.49 7.41 -9.16
C GLN A 280 -3.84 6.90 -7.89
N PHE A 281 -3.36 7.80 -7.05
CA PHE A 281 -2.85 7.48 -5.71
C PHE A 281 -3.98 7.35 -4.70
N TYR A 282 -3.88 6.36 -3.82
CA TYR A 282 -4.78 6.13 -2.71
C TYR A 282 -3.99 6.06 -1.41
N LEU A 283 -4.35 6.86 -0.42
CA LEU A 283 -3.82 6.75 0.94
C LEU A 283 -4.34 5.45 1.57
N ASP A 284 -3.44 4.56 1.95
CA ASP A 284 -3.79 3.27 2.55
C ASP A 284 -3.88 3.37 4.07
N CYS A 285 -5.11 3.34 4.58
CA CYS A 285 -5.37 3.36 6.02
C CYS A 285 -5.72 1.97 6.59
N VAL A 286 -5.54 0.89 5.82
CA VAL A 286 -6.07 -0.44 6.20
C VAL A 286 -5.07 -1.59 6.12
N ASN A 287 -4.02 -1.52 5.30
CA ASN A 287 -3.11 -2.65 5.08
C ASN A 287 -1.95 -2.71 6.07
N ASN A 288 -2.15 -3.41 7.18
CA ASN A 288 -1.09 -3.66 8.16
C ASN A 288 -0.07 -4.73 7.75
N VAL A 289 -0.17 -5.27 6.54
CA VAL A 289 0.79 -6.24 5.98
C VAL A 289 2.06 -5.53 5.51
N ALA A 290 1.91 -4.39 4.81
CA ALA A 290 3.04 -3.54 4.38
C ALA A 290 3.50 -2.66 5.56
N HIS A 291 4.03 -3.30 6.59
CA HIS A 291 4.27 -2.67 7.89
C HIS A 291 5.17 -1.44 7.81
N VAL A 292 6.34 -1.57 7.18
CA VAL A 292 7.31 -0.47 7.00
C VAL A 292 7.10 0.31 5.68
N GLY A 293 5.90 0.20 5.10
CA GLY A 293 5.55 0.83 3.83
C GLY A 293 5.56 -0.13 2.65
N HIS A 294 4.73 0.18 1.65
CA HIS A 294 4.66 -0.58 0.41
C HIS A 294 5.94 -0.44 -0.40
N SER A 295 6.42 -1.57 -0.95
CA SER A 295 7.54 -1.63 -1.90
C SER A 295 8.81 -0.93 -1.40
N HIS A 296 9.13 -1.06 -0.11
CA HIS A 296 10.32 -0.43 0.47
C HIS A 296 11.59 -0.90 -0.25
N PRO A 297 12.47 0.01 -0.72
CA PRO A 297 13.63 -0.34 -1.54
C PRO A 297 14.64 -1.25 -0.83
N ASP A 298 14.86 -1.08 0.48
CA ASP A 298 15.78 -1.92 1.24
C ASP A 298 15.26 -3.35 1.41
N ILE A 299 13.93 -3.54 1.51
CA ILE A 299 13.31 -4.87 1.49
C ILE A 299 13.57 -5.55 0.13
N ALA A 300 13.31 -4.84 -0.97
CA ALA A 300 13.53 -5.37 -2.32
C ALA A 300 15.00 -5.74 -2.55
N LYS A 301 15.92 -4.90 -2.07
CA LYS A 301 17.37 -5.11 -2.14
C LYS A 301 17.81 -6.32 -1.31
N ALA A 302 17.37 -6.43 -0.05
CA ALA A 302 17.70 -7.54 0.83
C ALA A 302 17.21 -8.88 0.23
N GLN A 303 15.96 -8.92 -0.23
CA GLN A 303 15.38 -10.07 -0.90
C GLN A 303 16.17 -10.49 -2.14
N SER A 304 16.46 -9.54 -3.03
CA SER A 304 17.17 -9.81 -4.28
C SER A 304 18.61 -10.29 -4.03
N ASN A 305 19.34 -9.60 -3.17
CA ASN A 305 20.73 -9.95 -2.85
C ASN A 305 20.84 -11.37 -2.30
N GLN A 306 20.01 -11.71 -1.32
CA GLN A 306 20.05 -13.04 -0.72
C GLN A 306 19.60 -14.14 -1.68
N ALA A 307 18.64 -13.86 -2.58
CA ALA A 307 18.19 -14.80 -3.57
C ALA A 307 19.29 -15.22 -4.57
N TYR A 308 20.25 -14.33 -4.85
CA TYR A 308 21.43 -14.67 -5.66
C TYR A 308 22.43 -15.59 -4.95
N VAL A 309 22.42 -15.60 -3.61
CA VAL A 309 23.39 -16.36 -2.81
C VAL A 309 22.86 -17.74 -2.44
N LEU A 310 21.73 -17.79 -1.76
CA LEU A 310 21.14 -19.04 -1.27
C LEU A 310 19.70 -18.82 -0.84
N ASN A 311 18.82 -19.70 -1.25
CA ASN A 311 17.44 -19.80 -0.79
C ASN A 311 17.07 -21.30 -0.64
N THR A 312 17.16 -21.85 0.58
CA THR A 312 16.87 -23.26 0.86
C THR A 312 16.27 -23.43 2.28
N ASN A 313 16.01 -24.67 2.67
CA ASN A 313 15.46 -24.99 3.99
C ASN A 313 16.50 -24.85 5.13
N THR A 314 16.04 -24.98 6.38
CA THR A 314 16.83 -24.79 7.61
C THR A 314 17.61 -26.04 8.07
N ARG A 315 17.70 -27.09 7.25
CA ARG A 315 18.44 -28.32 7.62
C ARG A 315 19.96 -28.17 7.53
N TYR A 316 20.44 -27.06 6.98
CA TYR A 316 21.86 -26.71 6.92
C TYR A 316 22.15 -25.52 7.81
N LEU A 317 23.29 -25.53 8.48
CA LEU A 317 23.74 -24.38 9.26
C LEU A 317 23.99 -23.20 8.34
N ASN A 318 23.38 -22.08 8.66
CA ASN A 318 23.56 -20.83 7.92
C ASN A 318 23.49 -19.63 8.89
N PRO A 319 24.45 -18.69 8.84
CA PRO A 319 24.49 -17.53 9.75
C PRO A 319 23.23 -16.67 9.69
N VAL A 320 22.71 -16.40 8.52
CA VAL A 320 21.55 -15.50 8.30
C VAL A 320 20.32 -15.92 9.11
N ASN A 321 20.04 -17.23 9.17
CA ASN A 321 18.90 -17.74 9.94
C ASN A 321 19.09 -17.55 11.44
N ILE A 322 20.32 -17.80 11.92
CA ILE A 322 20.69 -17.71 13.34
C ILE A 322 20.66 -16.26 13.78
N GLU A 323 21.31 -15.38 13.05
CA GLU A 323 21.37 -13.93 13.33
C GLU A 323 19.98 -13.29 13.39
N TYR A 324 19.09 -13.67 12.45
CA TYR A 324 17.70 -13.19 12.49
C TYR A 324 16.95 -13.71 13.72
N ALA A 325 17.05 -15.01 14.02
CA ALA A 325 16.39 -15.59 15.18
C ALA A 325 16.90 -15.00 16.51
N GLU A 326 18.22 -14.79 16.64
CA GLU A 326 18.84 -14.15 17.80
C GLU A 326 18.36 -12.71 17.97
N ARG A 327 18.38 -11.91 16.89
CA ARG A 327 17.90 -10.52 16.93
C ARG A 327 16.40 -10.43 17.25
N LEU A 328 15.58 -11.30 16.64
CA LEU A 328 14.14 -11.35 16.91
C LEU A 328 13.86 -11.74 18.37
N CYS A 329 14.51 -12.79 18.89
CA CYS A 329 14.38 -13.18 20.29
C CYS A 329 14.86 -12.09 21.25
N GLY A 330 15.90 -11.34 20.90
CA GLY A 330 16.41 -10.24 21.71
C GLY A 330 15.46 -9.07 21.93
N LEU A 331 14.35 -9.02 21.18
CA LEU A 331 13.28 -8.01 21.35
C LEU A 331 12.21 -8.43 22.37
N PHE A 332 12.29 -9.65 22.92
CA PHE A 332 11.32 -10.15 23.89
C PHE A 332 11.83 -10.08 25.32
N PRO A 333 10.94 -9.90 26.29
CA PRO A 333 11.30 -10.06 27.70
C PRO A 333 11.64 -11.51 28.02
N GLU A 334 12.59 -11.70 28.95
CA GLU A 334 12.85 -13.05 29.50
C GLU A 334 11.58 -13.65 30.12
N PRO A 335 11.33 -14.95 29.99
CA PRO A 335 12.20 -15.99 29.44
C PRO A 335 11.93 -16.39 27.97
N LEU A 336 11.35 -15.51 27.14
CA LEU A 336 11.01 -15.76 25.74
C LEU A 336 12.26 -15.65 24.85
N ASN A 337 12.95 -16.74 24.61
CA ASN A 337 14.28 -16.75 23.98
C ASN A 337 14.49 -17.85 22.94
N THR A 338 13.44 -18.52 22.50
CA THR A 338 13.52 -19.63 21.52
C THR A 338 12.52 -19.40 20.40
N CYS A 339 13.00 -19.48 19.15
CA CYS A 339 12.26 -19.15 17.95
C CYS A 339 12.02 -20.38 17.05
N PHE A 340 10.80 -20.52 16.54
CA PHE A 340 10.47 -21.37 15.41
C PHE A 340 9.98 -20.47 14.25
N LEU A 341 10.63 -20.53 13.10
CA LEU A 341 10.27 -19.76 11.93
C LEU A 341 9.30 -20.55 11.04
N VAL A 342 8.25 -19.86 10.57
CA VAL A 342 7.18 -20.39 9.72
C VAL A 342 6.87 -19.39 8.60
N CYS A 343 5.89 -19.68 7.72
CA CYS A 343 5.60 -18.85 6.56
C CYS A 343 4.41 -17.89 6.74
N SER A 344 3.62 -18.07 7.80
CA SER A 344 2.42 -17.23 8.02
C SER A 344 1.99 -17.23 9.49
N GLY A 345 1.15 -16.25 9.87
CA GLY A 345 0.51 -16.23 11.18
C GLY A 345 -0.39 -17.45 11.43
N SER A 346 -1.02 -18.00 10.39
CA SER A 346 -1.82 -19.23 10.50
C SER A 346 -0.95 -20.43 10.86
N GLU A 347 0.23 -20.59 10.23
CA GLU A 347 1.18 -21.64 10.62
C GLU A 347 1.75 -21.40 12.01
N ALA A 348 1.97 -20.15 12.40
CA ALA A 348 2.44 -19.81 13.74
C ALA A 348 1.43 -20.24 14.82
N ASN A 349 0.16 -19.90 14.64
CA ASN A 349 -0.90 -20.27 15.56
C ASN A 349 -1.12 -21.80 15.59
N GLU A 350 -1.11 -22.47 14.43
CA GLU A 350 -1.20 -23.94 14.35
C GLU A 350 -0.07 -24.61 15.12
N LEU A 351 1.17 -24.11 14.99
CA LEU A 351 2.32 -24.62 15.73
C LEU A 351 2.20 -24.33 17.23
N ALA A 352 1.70 -23.14 17.62
CA ALA A 352 1.49 -22.79 19.03
C ALA A 352 0.48 -23.73 19.70
N LEU A 353 -0.63 -24.07 19.02
CA LEU A 353 -1.59 -25.06 19.51
C LEU A 353 -0.94 -26.45 19.68
N ARG A 354 -0.14 -26.87 18.69
CA ARG A 354 0.57 -28.13 18.72
C ARG A 354 1.59 -28.17 19.86
N ILE A 355 2.34 -27.09 20.10
CA ILE A 355 3.28 -26.97 21.21
C ILE A 355 2.52 -27.10 22.53
N ALA A 356 1.45 -26.34 22.75
CA ALA A 356 0.67 -26.35 23.97
C ALA A 356 0.13 -27.76 24.30
N GLY A 357 -0.54 -28.39 23.31
CA GLY A 357 -1.08 -29.73 23.48
C GLY A 357 -0.02 -30.83 23.71
N THR A 358 1.17 -30.67 23.11
CA THR A 358 2.28 -31.62 23.33
C THR A 358 2.89 -31.49 24.72
N VAL A 359 3.07 -30.24 25.20
CA VAL A 359 3.75 -29.96 26.48
C VAL A 359 2.93 -30.41 27.68
N ASN A 360 1.62 -30.19 27.68
CA ASN A 360 0.78 -30.55 28.84
C ASN A 360 -0.16 -31.75 28.60
N GLY A 361 -0.16 -32.30 27.37
CA GLY A 361 -0.99 -33.47 27.04
C GLY A 361 -2.49 -33.18 26.96
N GLN A 362 -2.88 -31.91 26.95
CA GLN A 362 -4.27 -31.48 26.94
C GLN A 362 -4.69 -30.97 25.55
N LYS A 363 -6.01 -30.78 25.34
CA LYS A 363 -6.56 -30.34 24.08
C LYS A 363 -7.42 -29.09 24.18
N ASP A 364 -8.07 -28.87 25.32
CA ASP A 364 -9.10 -27.84 25.49
C ASP A 364 -8.51 -26.44 25.40
N MET A 365 -9.08 -25.60 24.53
CA MET A 365 -8.64 -24.25 24.27
C MET A 365 -9.66 -23.23 24.77
N ILE A 366 -9.17 -22.16 25.39
CA ILE A 366 -9.99 -21.00 25.76
C ILE A 366 -9.72 -19.88 24.78
N VAL A 367 -10.77 -19.26 24.24
CA VAL A 367 -10.72 -18.19 23.23
C VAL A 367 -11.71 -17.07 23.54
N LEU A 368 -11.50 -15.88 22.98
CA LEU A 368 -12.44 -14.76 23.09
C LEU A 368 -13.49 -14.83 21.98
N GLU A 369 -14.73 -14.44 22.27
CA GLU A 369 -15.71 -14.11 21.22
C GLU A 369 -15.11 -13.12 20.22
N GLU A 370 -15.46 -13.26 18.93
CA GLU A 370 -14.98 -12.44 17.81
C GLU A 370 -13.48 -12.54 17.53
N ALA A 371 -12.73 -13.40 18.22
CA ALA A 371 -11.30 -13.60 17.92
C ALA A 371 -11.08 -14.28 16.56
N TYR A 372 -9.94 -13.96 15.93
CA TYR A 372 -9.51 -14.56 14.66
C TYR A 372 -8.02 -14.92 14.70
N HIS A 373 -7.71 -16.20 14.55
CA HIS A 373 -6.35 -16.73 14.69
C HIS A 373 -5.80 -17.38 13.41
N GLY A 374 -6.50 -17.31 12.29
CA GLY A 374 -5.99 -17.81 11.02
C GLY A 374 -6.95 -18.69 10.23
N ASN A 375 -6.44 -19.33 9.17
CA ASN A 375 -7.25 -19.98 8.14
C ASN A 375 -6.89 -21.47 7.91
N THR A 376 -6.12 -22.11 8.82
CA THR A 376 -5.99 -23.56 8.86
C THR A 376 -7.17 -24.18 9.59
N LYS A 377 -7.35 -25.50 9.51
CA LYS A 377 -8.52 -26.16 10.12
C LYS A 377 -8.61 -25.89 11.62
N ALA A 378 -7.52 -26.11 12.38
CA ALA A 378 -7.53 -25.88 13.83
C ALA A 378 -7.67 -24.38 14.16
N ASN A 379 -7.10 -23.48 13.36
CA ASN A 379 -7.27 -22.05 13.57
C ASN A 379 -8.70 -21.57 13.33
N ILE A 380 -9.42 -22.16 12.35
CA ILE A 380 -10.85 -21.88 12.16
C ILE A 380 -11.65 -22.37 13.37
N ASP A 381 -11.32 -23.55 13.89
CA ASP A 381 -11.97 -24.13 15.08
C ASP A 381 -11.84 -23.22 16.31
N ILE A 382 -10.71 -22.53 16.48
CA ILE A 382 -10.45 -21.57 17.59
C ILE A 382 -10.74 -20.11 17.24
N SER A 383 -11.37 -19.82 16.10
CA SER A 383 -11.70 -18.46 15.64
C SER A 383 -13.21 -18.25 15.65
N PRO A 384 -13.81 -17.76 16.75
CA PRO A 384 -15.25 -17.45 16.83
C PRO A 384 -15.75 -16.55 15.70
N TYR A 385 -14.98 -15.58 15.29
CA TYR A 385 -15.26 -14.75 14.12
C TYR A 385 -15.56 -15.57 12.84
N LYS A 386 -14.97 -16.77 12.70
CA LYS A 386 -15.19 -17.65 11.55
C LYS A 386 -16.27 -18.70 11.80
N HIS A 387 -16.13 -19.48 12.85
CA HIS A 387 -17.03 -20.62 13.07
C HIS A 387 -18.45 -20.21 13.53
N ASN A 388 -18.62 -18.99 14.08
CA ASN A 388 -19.93 -18.40 14.38
C ASN A 388 -20.47 -17.55 13.19
N GLY A 389 -19.61 -17.21 12.23
CA GLY A 389 -19.98 -16.41 11.06
C GLY A 389 -20.67 -17.20 9.94
N PRO A 390 -20.99 -16.56 8.80
CA PRO A 390 -21.64 -17.21 7.68
C PRO A 390 -20.86 -18.43 7.16
N GLY A 391 -21.53 -19.58 7.08
CA GLY A 391 -20.92 -20.86 6.67
C GLY A 391 -20.14 -21.59 7.77
N GLY A 392 -20.08 -21.03 8.96
CA GLY A 392 -19.49 -21.68 10.13
C GLY A 392 -20.40 -22.77 10.70
N THR A 393 -19.79 -23.69 11.48
CA THR A 393 -20.48 -24.83 12.08
C THR A 393 -20.51 -24.77 13.62
N GLY A 394 -20.14 -23.62 14.19
CA GLY A 394 -19.93 -23.46 15.63
C GLY A 394 -18.60 -24.06 16.12
N PRO A 395 -18.28 -23.87 17.41
CA PRO A 395 -17.07 -24.40 18.02
C PRO A 395 -17.13 -25.93 18.18
N PRO A 396 -16.01 -26.64 18.03
CA PRO A 396 -15.92 -28.02 18.46
C PRO A 396 -15.91 -28.10 20.01
N GLU A 397 -16.18 -29.31 20.57
CA GLU A 397 -16.32 -29.53 22.02
C GLU A 397 -15.10 -29.09 22.85
N TRP A 398 -13.92 -29.10 22.25
CA TRP A 398 -12.66 -28.74 22.93
C TRP A 398 -12.34 -27.24 22.87
N VAL A 399 -13.23 -26.39 22.31
CA VAL A 399 -13.07 -24.94 22.24
C VAL A 399 -14.11 -24.25 23.11
N HIS A 400 -13.63 -23.46 24.06
CA HIS A 400 -14.46 -22.78 25.04
C HIS A 400 -14.33 -21.26 24.84
N GLN A 401 -15.46 -20.61 24.61
CA GLN A 401 -15.52 -19.18 24.39
C GLN A 401 -15.86 -18.44 25.69
N ILE A 402 -15.20 -17.31 25.91
CA ILE A 402 -15.62 -16.31 26.90
C ILE A 402 -16.10 -15.05 26.19
N PRO A 403 -16.95 -14.23 26.84
CA PRO A 403 -17.40 -12.98 26.27
C PRO A 403 -16.24 -12.06 25.89
N MET A 404 -16.39 -11.34 24.77
CA MET A 404 -15.40 -10.36 24.32
C MET A 404 -15.18 -9.26 25.37
N PRO A 405 -13.95 -9.01 25.82
CA PRO A 405 -13.63 -7.99 26.81
C PRO A 405 -13.74 -6.58 26.22
N TYR A 406 -14.97 -6.05 26.15
CA TYR A 406 -15.31 -4.85 25.42
C TYR A 406 -16.07 -3.83 26.26
N LEU A 407 -15.43 -2.72 26.59
CA LEU A 407 -15.97 -1.73 27.52
C LEU A 407 -17.19 -0.97 26.97
N TYR A 408 -17.24 -0.70 25.67
CA TYR A 408 -18.33 0.10 25.11
C TYR A 408 -19.68 -0.65 25.05
N ARG A 409 -19.71 -1.90 24.54
CA ARG A 409 -20.94 -2.70 24.41
C ARG A 409 -20.89 -4.09 25.05
N GLY A 410 -19.75 -4.45 25.64
CA GLY A 410 -19.59 -5.76 26.24
C GLY A 410 -20.39 -5.99 27.52
N LEU A 411 -20.21 -7.18 28.09
CA LEU A 411 -20.92 -7.63 29.29
C LEU A 411 -20.56 -6.78 30.53
N TYR A 412 -19.27 -6.49 30.72
CA TYR A 412 -18.77 -5.68 31.83
C TYR A 412 -18.16 -4.39 31.27
N ARG A 413 -18.71 -3.23 31.68
CA ARG A 413 -18.42 -1.93 31.06
C ARG A 413 -17.70 -0.95 31.98
N ASP A 414 -17.65 -1.23 33.28
CA ASP A 414 -16.96 -0.39 34.25
C ASP A 414 -15.43 -0.62 34.12
N PRO A 415 -14.64 0.37 33.68
CA PRO A 415 -13.20 0.21 33.48
C PRO A 415 -12.46 -0.27 34.75
N ALA A 416 -12.95 0.11 35.94
CA ALA A 416 -12.30 -0.25 37.20
C ALA A 416 -12.43 -1.75 37.54
N THR A 417 -13.46 -2.43 37.05
CA THR A 417 -13.79 -3.80 37.44
C THR A 417 -13.82 -4.78 36.28
N ALA A 418 -14.00 -4.30 35.06
CA ALA A 418 -14.19 -5.13 33.87
C ALA A 418 -13.05 -6.12 33.64
N GLY A 419 -11.79 -5.70 33.79
CA GLY A 419 -10.64 -6.60 33.61
C GLY A 419 -10.71 -7.83 34.49
N LYS A 420 -11.03 -7.64 35.79
CA LYS A 420 -11.21 -8.75 36.72
C LYS A 420 -12.42 -9.61 36.34
N LEU A 421 -13.56 -9.00 36.06
CA LEU A 421 -14.80 -9.74 35.77
C LEU A 421 -14.69 -10.59 34.51
N TYR A 422 -14.02 -10.10 33.47
CA TYR A 422 -13.73 -10.91 32.28
C TYR A 422 -12.69 -11.99 32.55
N ALA A 423 -11.69 -11.76 33.40
CA ALA A 423 -10.76 -12.81 33.82
C ALA A 423 -11.44 -13.90 34.67
N ASP A 424 -12.45 -13.54 35.47
CA ASP A 424 -13.27 -14.50 36.21
C ASP A 424 -14.07 -15.43 35.25
N GLU A 425 -14.44 -14.98 34.02
CA GLU A 425 -15.02 -15.85 33.00
C GLU A 425 -14.00 -16.91 32.51
N VAL A 426 -12.71 -16.54 32.37
CA VAL A 426 -11.64 -17.51 32.06
C VAL A 426 -11.51 -18.53 33.20
N LEU A 427 -11.54 -18.07 34.47
CA LEU A 427 -11.48 -18.95 35.63
C LEU A 427 -12.62 -19.96 35.63
N LYS A 428 -13.86 -19.56 35.38
CA LYS A 428 -15.04 -20.43 35.30
C LYS A 428 -14.86 -21.54 34.27
N ILE A 429 -14.28 -21.24 33.10
CA ILE A 429 -13.97 -22.27 32.12
C ILE A 429 -12.89 -23.22 32.63
N CYS A 430 -11.79 -22.69 33.18
CA CYS A 430 -10.72 -23.53 33.78
C CYS A 430 -11.28 -24.50 34.83
N GLU A 431 -12.11 -24.03 35.74
CA GLU A 431 -12.78 -24.84 36.76
C GLU A 431 -13.66 -25.93 36.15
N LYS A 432 -14.51 -25.52 35.15
CA LYS A 432 -15.45 -26.42 34.47
C LYS A 432 -14.73 -27.56 33.78
N VAL A 433 -13.73 -27.26 32.94
CA VAL A 433 -13.06 -28.28 32.11
C VAL A 433 -12.15 -29.18 32.99
N SER A 434 -11.50 -28.60 33.99
CA SER A 434 -10.69 -29.38 34.94
C SER A 434 -11.54 -30.33 35.79
N GLY A 435 -12.74 -29.87 36.20
CA GLY A 435 -13.73 -30.72 36.89
C GLY A 435 -14.24 -31.89 36.04
N GLN A 436 -14.13 -31.80 34.73
CA GLN A 436 -14.43 -32.85 33.76
C GLN A 436 -13.22 -33.77 33.46
N GLY A 437 -12.05 -33.47 34.00
CA GLY A 437 -10.81 -34.19 33.76
C GLY A 437 -10.05 -33.78 32.50
N THR A 438 -10.42 -32.68 31.89
CA THR A 438 -9.78 -32.11 30.70
C THR A 438 -9.32 -30.66 30.96
N PRO A 439 -8.30 -30.45 31.81
CA PRO A 439 -7.81 -29.09 32.06
C PRO A 439 -7.35 -28.41 30.77
N PRO A 440 -7.33 -27.05 30.71
CA PRO A 440 -7.06 -26.35 29.48
C PRO A 440 -5.64 -26.62 28.95
N ALA A 441 -5.51 -26.85 27.65
CA ALA A 441 -4.22 -26.87 26.97
C ALA A 441 -3.62 -25.46 26.94
N ALA A 442 -4.45 -24.46 26.51
CA ALA A 442 -4.03 -23.09 26.52
C ALA A 442 -5.23 -22.10 26.47
N PHE A 443 -4.92 -20.85 26.80
CA PHE A 443 -5.69 -19.68 26.47
C PHE A 443 -4.95 -18.92 25.37
N ILE A 444 -5.59 -18.69 24.22
CA ILE A 444 -5.06 -17.86 23.14
C ILE A 444 -5.86 -16.57 23.02
N CYS A 445 -5.15 -15.45 22.88
CA CYS A 445 -5.75 -14.13 22.83
C CYS A 445 -4.94 -13.19 21.92
N GLU A 446 -5.61 -12.46 21.02
CA GLU A 446 -5.03 -11.27 20.41
C GLU A 446 -4.81 -10.21 21.49
N SER A 447 -3.61 -9.62 21.61
CA SER A 447 -3.32 -8.62 22.67
C SER A 447 -4.14 -7.33 22.56
N MET A 448 -4.70 -7.06 21.37
CA MET A 448 -5.85 -6.19 21.07
C MET A 448 -6.64 -6.88 19.96
N LEU A 449 -7.97 -6.99 20.09
CA LEU A 449 -8.75 -7.73 19.09
C LEU A 449 -8.84 -6.94 17.79
N GLY A 450 -8.50 -7.60 16.69
CA GLY A 450 -8.61 -7.04 15.33
C GLY A 450 -10.02 -7.16 14.79
N CYS A 451 -10.48 -8.37 14.50
CA CYS A 451 -11.81 -8.62 13.91
C CYS A 451 -12.97 -8.23 14.85
N GLY A 452 -12.75 -8.25 16.14
CA GLY A 452 -13.69 -7.71 17.13
C GLY A 452 -13.94 -6.20 17.05
N GLY A 453 -13.15 -5.46 16.23
CA GLY A 453 -13.33 -4.03 16.00
C GLY A 453 -12.29 -3.16 16.71
N GLN A 454 -11.01 -3.49 16.65
CA GLN A 454 -9.86 -2.80 17.25
C GLN A 454 -10.05 -2.55 18.76
N VAL A 455 -10.33 -3.61 19.51
CA VAL A 455 -10.69 -3.52 20.93
C VAL A 455 -9.46 -3.69 21.82
N PRO A 456 -9.02 -2.63 22.54
CA PRO A 456 -8.06 -2.76 23.62
C PRO A 456 -8.65 -3.61 24.75
N LEU A 457 -7.84 -4.46 25.37
CA LEU A 457 -8.26 -5.26 26.51
C LEU A 457 -8.33 -4.40 27.77
N PRO A 458 -9.36 -4.59 28.65
CA PRO A 458 -9.45 -3.89 29.91
C PRO A 458 -8.25 -4.15 30.82
N ASP A 459 -7.85 -3.14 31.60
CA ASP A 459 -6.69 -3.23 32.48
C ASP A 459 -6.75 -4.44 33.42
N GLY A 460 -5.64 -5.18 33.49
CA GLY A 460 -5.48 -6.35 34.35
C GLY A 460 -6.16 -7.63 33.86
N PHE A 461 -6.86 -7.59 32.71
CA PHE A 461 -7.53 -8.77 32.14
C PHE A 461 -6.53 -9.90 31.82
N LEU A 462 -5.51 -9.65 31.00
CA LEU A 462 -4.53 -10.70 30.68
C LEU A 462 -3.76 -11.16 31.91
N LYS A 463 -3.41 -10.25 32.81
CA LYS A 463 -2.65 -10.56 34.02
C LYS A 463 -3.36 -11.61 34.89
N GLN A 464 -4.64 -11.42 35.14
CA GLN A 464 -5.44 -12.34 35.95
C GLN A 464 -5.80 -13.60 35.15
N SER A 465 -6.14 -13.49 33.88
CA SER A 465 -6.42 -14.65 33.01
C SER A 465 -5.23 -15.59 32.93
N TYR A 466 -4.00 -15.07 32.77
CA TYR A 466 -2.78 -15.88 32.71
C TYR A 466 -2.50 -16.60 34.06
N GLN A 467 -2.77 -15.92 35.18
CA GLN A 467 -2.68 -16.55 36.50
C GLN A 467 -3.65 -17.73 36.63
N HIS A 468 -4.90 -17.56 36.23
CA HIS A 468 -5.92 -18.61 36.28
C HIS A 468 -5.55 -19.79 35.40
N VAL A 469 -5.22 -19.54 34.12
CA VAL A 469 -4.86 -20.61 33.17
C VAL A 469 -3.65 -21.41 33.64
N ARG A 470 -2.59 -20.76 34.11
CA ARG A 470 -1.38 -21.40 34.62
C ARG A 470 -1.64 -22.20 35.90
N GLN A 471 -2.54 -21.76 36.76
CA GLN A 471 -2.96 -22.49 37.96
C GLN A 471 -3.55 -23.85 37.62
N TYR A 472 -4.19 -23.98 36.44
CA TYR A 472 -4.77 -25.24 35.94
C TYR A 472 -3.85 -25.98 34.96
N GLY A 473 -2.59 -25.55 34.80
CA GLY A 473 -1.58 -26.24 33.98
C GLY A 473 -1.65 -25.88 32.50
N GLY A 474 -2.51 -24.92 32.08
CA GLY A 474 -2.60 -24.42 30.72
C GLY A 474 -1.49 -23.42 30.41
N LEU A 475 -1.21 -23.23 29.12
CA LEU A 475 -0.26 -22.24 28.61
C LEU A 475 -1.00 -20.98 28.11
N CYS A 476 -0.30 -19.84 28.15
CA CYS A 476 -0.83 -18.54 27.69
C CYS A 476 -0.17 -18.17 26.36
N ILE A 477 -0.98 -18.02 25.30
CA ILE A 477 -0.54 -17.70 23.94
C ILE A 477 -1.00 -16.28 23.62
N ALA A 478 -0.03 -15.39 23.33
CA ALA A 478 -0.32 -14.06 22.80
C ALA A 478 -0.23 -14.08 21.27
N ASP A 479 -1.33 -13.75 20.61
CA ASP A 479 -1.36 -13.57 19.16
C ASP A 479 -1.02 -12.11 18.80
N GLU A 480 0.23 -11.88 18.40
CA GLU A 480 0.77 -10.57 18.00
C GLU A 480 0.79 -10.39 16.46
N VAL A 481 0.12 -11.24 15.72
CA VAL A 481 0.12 -11.27 14.24
C VAL A 481 -0.39 -9.96 13.62
N GLN A 482 -1.25 -9.21 14.32
CA GLN A 482 -1.77 -7.93 13.81
C GLN A 482 -1.27 -6.71 14.58
N VAL A 483 -0.99 -6.86 15.86
CA VAL A 483 -0.84 -5.75 16.80
C VAL A 483 0.58 -5.57 17.32
N GLY A 484 1.42 -6.54 17.11
CA GLY A 484 2.85 -6.50 17.50
C GLY A 484 3.70 -5.60 16.58
N PHE A 485 5.00 -5.66 16.82
CA PHE A 485 6.03 -4.99 16.03
C PHE A 485 5.92 -3.46 16.05
N GLY A 486 5.71 -2.88 17.24
CA GLY A 486 5.69 -1.44 17.47
C GLY A 486 4.39 -0.73 17.04
N ARG A 487 3.37 -1.44 16.54
CA ARG A 487 2.13 -0.84 16.06
C ARG A 487 1.35 -0.08 17.13
N ALA A 488 1.35 -0.58 18.36
CA ALA A 488 0.74 0.09 19.51
C ALA A 488 1.49 1.37 19.95
N GLY A 489 2.67 1.61 19.41
CA GLY A 489 3.50 2.79 19.70
C GLY A 489 4.19 2.71 21.06
N LYS A 490 3.45 2.57 22.15
CA LYS A 490 3.96 2.58 23.52
C LYS A 490 4.93 1.43 23.82
N HIS A 491 4.64 0.23 23.29
CA HIS A 491 5.45 -0.97 23.44
C HIS A 491 5.70 -1.62 22.09
N PHE A 492 6.76 -2.41 21.99
CA PHE A 492 7.06 -3.16 20.76
C PHE A 492 6.11 -4.36 20.59
N TRP A 493 5.73 -4.99 21.70
CA TRP A 493 4.72 -6.06 21.76
C TRP A 493 3.49 -5.58 22.51
N SER A 494 2.31 -5.85 21.98
CA SER A 494 1.07 -5.31 22.56
C SER A 494 0.66 -6.01 23.87
N PHE A 495 1.12 -7.25 24.15
CA PHE A 495 0.89 -7.88 25.45
C PHE A 495 1.55 -7.10 26.60
N GLU A 496 2.59 -6.33 26.35
CA GLU A 496 3.27 -5.49 27.34
C GLU A 496 2.37 -4.35 27.88
N LEU A 497 1.31 -3.98 27.12
CA LEU A 497 0.29 -3.03 27.60
C LEU A 497 -0.44 -3.53 28.88
N GLN A 498 -0.41 -4.84 29.14
CA GLN A 498 -1.06 -5.50 30.27
C GLN A 498 -0.08 -5.97 31.37
N ASP A 499 1.21 -5.57 31.29
CA ASP A 499 2.27 -5.99 32.22
C ASP A 499 2.38 -7.51 32.38
N VAL A 500 2.32 -8.26 31.30
CA VAL A 500 2.39 -9.72 31.29
C VAL A 500 3.49 -10.25 30.37
N VAL A 501 3.95 -11.47 30.66
CA VAL A 501 4.79 -12.25 29.75
C VAL A 501 4.05 -13.54 29.44
N PRO A 502 3.66 -13.80 28.17
CA PRO A 502 3.03 -15.05 27.77
C PRO A 502 4.02 -16.23 27.77
N ASP A 503 3.52 -17.45 27.60
CA ASP A 503 4.35 -18.66 27.46
C ASP A 503 4.75 -18.86 26.00
N ILE A 504 3.90 -18.43 25.08
CA ILE A 504 4.10 -18.51 23.63
C ILE A 504 3.62 -17.20 22.99
N VAL A 505 4.36 -16.70 22.02
CA VAL A 505 3.95 -15.56 21.18
C VAL A 505 3.94 -15.98 19.72
N THR A 506 2.91 -15.62 18.98
CA THR A 506 2.81 -15.90 17.55
C THR A 506 2.92 -14.61 16.74
N LEU A 507 3.69 -14.67 15.63
CA LEU A 507 4.03 -13.55 14.78
C LEU A 507 3.68 -13.85 13.32
N GLY A 508 3.38 -12.80 12.57
CA GLY A 508 3.12 -12.89 11.13
C GLY A 508 3.12 -11.48 10.52
N LYS A 509 2.36 -11.27 9.46
CA LYS A 509 2.15 -9.97 8.77
C LYS A 509 3.31 -8.95 8.85
N PRO A 510 3.48 -8.18 9.97
CA PRO A 510 4.50 -7.14 10.10
C PRO A 510 5.91 -7.61 9.82
N ILE A 511 6.30 -8.77 10.35
CA ILE A 511 7.70 -9.20 10.36
C ILE A 511 8.29 -9.48 8.97
N GLY A 512 7.43 -9.66 7.95
CA GLY A 512 7.82 -9.91 6.58
C GLY A 512 7.51 -8.77 5.61
N ASN A 513 6.81 -7.70 6.04
CA ASN A 513 6.39 -6.59 5.17
C ASN A 513 5.79 -7.05 3.83
N GLY A 514 4.90 -8.05 3.85
CA GLY A 514 4.30 -8.66 2.66
C GLY A 514 5.04 -9.89 2.13
N HIS A 515 6.28 -10.15 2.53
CA HIS A 515 6.96 -11.41 2.29
C HIS A 515 6.41 -12.50 3.24
N PRO A 516 6.18 -13.74 2.75
CA PRO A 516 5.71 -14.85 3.60
C PRO A 516 6.70 -15.17 4.74
N LEU A 517 6.41 -14.68 5.94
CA LEU A 517 7.20 -14.90 7.15
C LEU A 517 6.32 -14.87 8.38
N GLY A 518 6.50 -15.83 9.28
CA GLY A 518 5.90 -15.92 10.59
C GLY A 518 6.88 -16.53 11.58
N ALA A 519 6.56 -16.41 12.85
CA ALA A 519 7.37 -17.03 13.91
C ALA A 519 6.52 -17.43 15.12
N VAL A 520 7.01 -18.39 15.86
CA VAL A 520 6.56 -18.72 17.22
C VAL A 520 7.73 -18.49 18.14
N ILE A 521 7.54 -17.63 19.15
CA ILE A 521 8.53 -17.37 20.20
C ILE A 521 8.04 -18.02 21.49
N THR A 522 8.94 -18.72 22.17
CA THR A 522 8.61 -19.40 23.43
C THR A 522 9.85 -19.50 24.33
N THR A 523 9.70 -20.17 25.47
CA THR A 523 10.81 -20.39 26.39
C THR A 523 11.62 -21.63 25.99
N GLN A 524 12.91 -21.64 26.31
CA GLN A 524 13.75 -22.82 26.10
C GLN A 524 13.20 -24.07 26.80
N LYS A 525 12.54 -23.91 27.97
CA LYS A 525 11.89 -25.01 28.69
C LYS A 525 10.78 -25.64 27.84
N ILE A 526 9.83 -24.84 27.36
CA ILE A 526 8.70 -25.32 26.55
C ILE A 526 9.21 -25.95 25.25
N ALA A 527 10.20 -25.34 24.59
CA ALA A 527 10.78 -25.88 23.36
C ALA A 527 11.45 -27.25 23.58
N LYS A 528 12.11 -27.48 24.75
CA LYS A 528 12.67 -28.79 25.13
C LYS A 528 11.59 -29.83 25.39
N GLU A 529 10.50 -29.46 26.05
CA GLU A 529 9.36 -30.35 26.31
C GLU A 529 8.62 -30.72 25.00
N PHE A 530 8.55 -29.79 24.04
CA PHE A 530 8.02 -30.06 22.71
C PHE A 530 8.89 -31.04 21.90
N ALA A 531 10.20 -31.08 22.13
CA ALA A 531 11.15 -31.99 21.47
C ALA A 531 11.02 -33.44 21.98
N ASN A 532 9.84 -34.04 21.78
CA ASN A 532 9.46 -35.36 22.30
C ASN A 532 9.90 -36.54 21.42
N GLY A 533 10.71 -36.31 20.38
CA GLY A 533 11.16 -37.33 19.40
C GLY A 533 10.45 -37.25 18.04
N MET A 534 9.29 -36.56 17.93
CA MET A 534 8.67 -36.26 16.64
C MET A 534 9.36 -35.05 16.02
N GLU A 535 9.98 -35.26 14.85
CA GLU A 535 10.65 -34.16 14.13
C GLU A 535 9.66 -33.03 13.82
N TYR A 536 10.08 -31.80 14.06
CA TYR A 536 9.44 -30.60 13.50
C TYR A 536 10.23 -30.13 12.29
N PHE A 537 9.57 -30.00 11.15
CA PHE A 537 10.15 -29.48 9.92
C PHE A 537 9.14 -28.63 9.15
N ASN A 538 9.59 -27.45 8.72
CA ASN A 538 8.86 -26.57 7.81
C ASN A 538 9.76 -26.31 6.59
N THR A 539 9.28 -26.64 5.39
CA THR A 539 10.09 -26.59 4.18
C THR A 539 10.59 -25.17 3.86
N PHE A 540 9.75 -24.17 4.04
CA PHE A 540 10.05 -22.78 3.67
C PHE A 540 10.26 -21.87 4.87
N GLY A 541 9.82 -22.26 6.06
CA GLY A 541 9.96 -21.46 7.29
C GLY A 541 11.42 -21.23 7.62
N GLY A 542 11.81 -19.97 7.78
CA GLY A 542 13.18 -19.59 8.11
C GLY A 542 14.19 -19.75 6.99
N ASN A 543 13.78 -19.79 5.70
CA ASN A 543 14.74 -19.74 4.61
C ASN A 543 15.53 -18.42 4.61
N GLN A 544 16.70 -18.44 3.98
CA GLN A 544 17.65 -17.32 4.05
C GLN A 544 17.07 -16.02 3.50
N VAL A 545 16.27 -16.09 2.42
CA VAL A 545 15.64 -14.91 1.82
C VAL A 545 14.61 -14.31 2.80
N SER A 546 13.77 -15.14 3.42
CA SER A 546 12.80 -14.67 4.43
C SER A 546 13.50 -14.04 5.64
N CYS A 547 14.59 -14.64 6.13
CA CYS A 547 15.37 -14.11 7.24
C CYS A 547 16.02 -12.77 6.89
N SER A 548 16.60 -12.64 5.68
CA SER A 548 17.17 -11.37 5.20
C SER A 548 16.12 -10.27 5.06
N VAL A 549 14.92 -10.60 4.61
CA VAL A 549 13.78 -9.68 4.59
C VAL A 549 13.40 -9.26 6.02
N GLY A 550 13.28 -10.23 6.94
CA GLY A 550 12.97 -9.95 8.35
C GLY A 550 14.00 -9.04 9.02
N MET A 551 15.31 -9.26 8.74
CA MET A 551 16.40 -8.37 9.19
C MET A 551 16.21 -6.95 8.67
N ALA A 552 15.95 -6.79 7.38
CA ALA A 552 15.72 -5.47 6.78
C ALA A 552 14.50 -4.77 7.38
N VAL A 553 13.42 -5.50 7.69
CA VAL A 553 12.26 -4.90 8.38
C VAL A 553 12.65 -4.36 9.75
N LEU A 554 13.45 -5.09 10.53
CA LEU A 554 13.94 -4.64 11.83
C LEU A 554 14.83 -3.39 11.71
N ASP A 555 15.73 -3.37 10.71
CA ASP A 555 16.59 -2.22 10.44
C ASP A 555 15.77 -0.95 10.12
N ILE A 556 14.75 -1.07 9.28
CA ILE A 556 13.89 0.04 8.90
C ILE A 556 13.07 0.53 10.10
N MET A 557 12.49 -0.40 10.89
CA MET A 557 11.74 -0.03 12.09
C MET A 557 12.56 0.83 13.05
N GLU A 558 13.84 0.48 13.23
CA GLU A 558 14.76 1.19 14.10
C GLU A 558 15.27 2.51 13.47
N ASN A 559 15.77 2.45 12.23
CA ASN A 559 16.41 3.59 11.58
C ASN A 559 15.42 4.71 11.26
N GLU A 560 14.18 4.39 10.93
CA GLU A 560 13.13 5.36 10.61
C GLU A 560 12.25 5.72 11.82
N GLY A 561 12.50 5.14 12.99
CA GLY A 561 11.79 5.46 14.23
C GLY A 561 10.28 5.18 14.16
N LEU A 562 9.87 4.14 13.44
CA LEU A 562 8.47 3.90 13.09
C LEU A 562 7.58 3.60 14.31
N GLN A 563 8.12 3.01 15.37
CA GLN A 563 7.36 2.83 16.63
C GLN A 563 7.02 4.18 17.28
N GLN A 564 7.97 5.11 17.30
CA GLN A 564 7.73 6.46 17.83
C GLN A 564 6.71 7.22 16.98
N ASN A 565 6.83 7.12 15.64
CA ASN A 565 5.83 7.68 14.73
C ASN A 565 4.42 7.13 15.01
N ALA A 566 4.29 5.83 15.25
CA ALA A 566 2.99 5.23 15.60
C ALA A 566 2.43 5.78 16.92
N LEU A 567 3.28 5.99 17.92
CA LEU A 567 2.86 6.59 19.18
C LEU A 567 2.37 8.02 19.00
N GLU A 568 3.15 8.86 18.35
CA GLU A 568 2.86 10.29 18.19
C GLU A 568 1.69 10.54 17.26
N THR A 569 1.76 10.00 16.02
CA THR A 569 0.71 10.17 15.01
C THR A 569 -0.60 9.49 15.44
N GLY A 570 -0.50 8.28 16.02
CA GLY A 570 -1.67 7.54 16.49
C GLY A 570 -2.38 8.23 17.66
N SER A 571 -1.63 8.72 18.65
CA SER A 571 -2.19 9.45 19.80
C SER A 571 -2.87 10.75 19.36
N TRP A 572 -2.22 11.50 18.45
CA TRP A 572 -2.80 12.72 17.90
C TRP A 572 -4.08 12.43 17.09
N LEU A 573 -4.05 11.42 16.21
CA LEU A 573 -5.22 11.03 15.42
C LEU A 573 -6.38 10.60 16.32
N LYS A 574 -6.11 9.78 17.34
CA LYS A 574 -7.12 9.32 18.32
C LYS A 574 -7.76 10.51 19.04
N GLU A 575 -6.96 11.47 19.53
CA GLU A 575 -7.46 12.69 20.16
C GLU A 575 -8.41 13.46 19.23
N LYS A 576 -8.01 13.67 17.97
CA LYS A 576 -8.85 14.38 16.99
C LYS A 576 -10.13 13.63 16.64
N LEU A 577 -10.07 12.31 16.52
CA LEU A 577 -11.26 11.47 16.31
C LEU A 577 -12.22 11.53 17.52
N GLU A 578 -11.69 11.52 18.76
CA GLU A 578 -12.49 11.72 19.97
C GLU A 578 -13.20 13.09 19.99
N MET A 579 -12.52 14.14 19.53
CA MET A 579 -13.14 15.47 19.42
C MET A 579 -14.32 15.47 18.43
N LEU A 580 -14.28 14.64 17.39
CA LEU A 580 -15.36 14.54 16.40
C LEU A 580 -16.65 13.96 16.99
N LYS A 581 -16.61 13.18 18.05
CA LYS A 581 -17.80 12.67 18.77
C LYS A 581 -18.71 13.80 19.24
N ASN A 582 -18.13 14.94 19.63
CA ASN A 582 -18.90 16.11 20.09
C ASN A 582 -19.64 16.81 18.94
N VAL A 583 -19.24 16.57 17.70
CA VAL A 583 -19.79 17.21 16.50
C VAL A 583 -20.70 16.27 15.72
N PHE A 584 -20.37 14.98 15.73
CA PHE A 584 -21.06 13.94 14.96
C PHE A 584 -21.59 12.83 15.89
N PRO A 585 -22.86 12.88 16.30
CA PRO A 585 -23.47 11.87 17.18
C PRO A 585 -23.41 10.44 16.62
N LEU A 586 -23.22 10.29 15.31
CA LEU A 586 -22.99 9.02 14.64
C LEU A 586 -21.74 8.29 15.17
N ILE A 587 -20.72 9.02 15.67
CA ILE A 587 -19.53 8.43 16.27
C ILE A 587 -19.82 8.06 17.71
N GLY A 588 -20.01 6.76 17.98
CA GLY A 588 -20.32 6.24 19.31
C GLY A 588 -19.09 6.04 20.18
N ASP A 589 -18.01 5.52 19.60
CA ASP A 589 -16.78 5.21 20.32
C ASP A 589 -15.55 5.38 19.44
N VAL A 590 -14.42 5.79 20.06
CA VAL A 590 -13.08 5.83 19.44
C VAL A 590 -12.12 5.11 20.37
N ARG A 591 -11.39 4.13 19.87
CA ARG A 591 -10.54 3.28 20.69
C ARG A 591 -9.29 2.78 19.94
N GLY A 592 -8.42 2.10 20.64
CA GLY A 592 -7.17 1.54 20.11
C GLY A 592 -5.94 2.24 20.65
N GLU A 593 -4.76 1.81 20.19
CA GLU A 593 -3.45 2.33 20.59
C GLU A 593 -2.54 2.48 19.38
N GLY A 594 -1.74 3.54 19.35
CA GLY A 594 -0.83 3.82 18.25
C GLY A 594 -1.55 3.89 16.90
N LEU A 595 -1.03 3.22 15.88
CA LEU A 595 -1.65 3.08 14.56
C LEU A 595 -2.53 1.81 14.44
N PHE A 596 -3.30 1.53 15.48
CA PHE A 596 -4.32 0.48 15.52
C PHE A 596 -5.57 1.04 16.19
N LEU A 597 -6.37 1.77 15.41
CA LEU A 597 -7.53 2.52 15.92
C LEU A 597 -8.84 2.01 15.32
N GLY A 598 -9.92 2.13 16.08
CA GLY A 598 -11.27 1.84 15.66
C GLY A 598 -12.21 3.00 15.96
N VAL A 599 -13.08 3.35 15.00
CA VAL A 599 -14.16 4.32 15.17
C VAL A 599 -15.47 3.61 14.95
N GLU A 600 -16.27 3.50 16.00
CA GLU A 600 -17.56 2.81 15.98
C GLU A 600 -18.70 3.77 15.67
N LEU A 601 -19.47 3.44 14.63
CA LEU A 601 -20.63 4.23 14.21
C LEU A 601 -21.93 3.64 14.77
N VAL A 602 -22.79 4.51 15.31
CA VAL A 602 -24.06 4.14 15.92
C VAL A 602 -25.19 5.03 15.42
N LEU A 603 -26.39 4.48 15.27
CA LEU A 603 -27.60 5.24 14.92
C LEU A 603 -28.14 6.04 16.11
N ASP A 604 -27.89 5.56 17.32
CA ASP A 604 -28.39 6.11 18.56
C ASP A 604 -27.32 5.98 19.65
N PRO A 605 -26.79 7.09 20.18
CA PRO A 605 -25.75 7.07 21.22
C PRO A 605 -26.17 6.42 22.53
N GLU A 606 -27.48 6.41 22.88
CA GLU A 606 -27.99 5.83 24.13
C GLU A 606 -28.12 4.31 24.02
N THR A 607 -28.81 3.82 22.97
CA THR A 607 -28.98 2.38 22.73
C THR A 607 -27.75 1.74 22.11
N ARG A 608 -26.89 2.55 21.50
CA ARG A 608 -25.68 2.12 20.78
C ARG A 608 -26.01 1.21 19.60
N GLU A 609 -27.17 1.42 18.95
CA GLU A 609 -27.57 0.66 17.78
C GLU A 609 -26.52 0.80 16.65
N PRO A 610 -25.95 -0.30 16.11
CA PRO A 610 -24.95 -0.23 15.05
C PRO A 610 -25.43 0.48 13.78
N ALA A 611 -24.52 1.20 13.11
CA ALA A 611 -24.79 1.91 11.86
C ALA A 611 -24.02 1.32 10.66
N PRO A 612 -24.24 0.05 10.26
CA PRO A 612 -23.47 -0.60 9.19
C PRO A 612 -23.66 0.07 7.83
N LEU A 613 -24.86 0.54 7.49
CA LEU A 613 -25.12 1.21 6.21
C LEU A 613 -24.34 2.52 6.06
N GLN A 614 -24.21 3.29 7.15
CA GLN A 614 -23.40 4.49 7.19
C GLN A 614 -21.91 4.17 7.11
N ALA A 615 -21.47 3.09 7.75
CA ALA A 615 -20.09 2.63 7.68
C ALA A 615 -19.70 2.20 6.25
N ASP A 616 -20.56 1.42 5.58
CA ASP A 616 -20.36 1.02 4.18
C ASP A 616 -20.34 2.23 3.23
N TYR A 617 -21.29 3.15 3.40
CA TYR A 617 -21.32 4.39 2.61
C TYR A 617 -20.04 5.20 2.79
N LEU A 618 -19.59 5.36 4.03
CA LEU A 618 -18.39 6.12 4.35
C LEU A 618 -17.15 5.51 3.72
N VAL A 619 -16.98 4.18 3.79
CA VAL A 619 -15.86 3.46 3.17
C VAL A 619 -15.82 3.67 1.65
N GLU A 620 -16.97 3.48 0.96
CA GLU A 620 -17.04 3.68 -0.50
C GLU A 620 -16.83 5.16 -0.87
N ARG A 621 -17.34 6.07 -0.05
CA ARG A 621 -17.19 7.51 -0.30
C ARG A 621 -15.75 7.98 -0.09
N LEU A 622 -15.06 7.51 0.97
CA LEU A 622 -13.63 7.80 1.17
C LEU A 622 -12.76 7.21 0.07
N LYS A 623 -13.07 5.99 -0.43
CA LYS A 623 -12.40 5.44 -1.62
C LYS A 623 -12.51 6.41 -2.81
N SER A 624 -13.69 6.99 -3.06
CA SER A 624 -13.86 7.97 -4.13
C SER A 624 -13.03 9.25 -3.91
N ARG A 625 -12.69 9.54 -2.64
CA ARG A 625 -11.80 10.62 -2.18
C ARG A 625 -10.35 10.19 -2.00
N LYS A 626 -9.98 9.01 -2.54
CA LYS A 626 -8.62 8.48 -2.59
C LYS A 626 -8.07 8.04 -1.23
N ILE A 627 -8.94 7.64 -0.31
CA ILE A 627 -8.56 7.08 1.00
C ILE A 627 -9.18 5.70 1.14
N LEU A 628 -8.34 4.70 1.42
CA LEU A 628 -8.77 3.32 1.57
C LEU A 628 -8.99 2.99 3.05
N LEU A 629 -10.21 2.61 3.36
CA LEU A 629 -10.64 2.11 4.67
C LEU A 629 -11.44 0.82 4.51
N SER A 630 -11.73 0.16 5.63
CA SER A 630 -12.69 -0.93 5.70
C SER A 630 -13.34 -0.99 7.07
N THR A 631 -14.36 -1.84 7.21
CA THR A 631 -15.10 -2.05 8.45
C THR A 631 -14.74 -3.37 9.12
N GLU A 632 -14.95 -3.44 10.42
CA GLU A 632 -14.83 -4.63 11.27
C GLU A 632 -15.90 -4.60 12.37
N GLY A 633 -15.77 -5.55 13.30
CA GLY A 633 -16.64 -5.69 14.47
C GLY A 633 -17.94 -6.45 14.17
N PRO A 634 -18.62 -6.97 15.22
CA PRO A 634 -19.83 -7.79 15.08
C PRO A 634 -20.99 -7.08 14.37
N GLY A 635 -21.05 -5.76 14.48
CA GLY A 635 -22.07 -4.92 13.84
C GLY A 635 -21.67 -4.40 12.46
N HIS A 636 -20.51 -4.76 11.92
CA HIS A 636 -19.94 -4.22 10.68
C HIS A 636 -19.95 -2.68 10.61
N ASN A 637 -19.81 -2.03 11.76
CA ASN A 637 -19.97 -0.59 11.95
C ASN A 637 -18.73 0.09 12.54
N VAL A 638 -17.62 -0.63 12.64
CA VAL A 638 -16.36 -0.09 13.16
C VAL A 638 -15.43 0.18 11.99
N LEU A 639 -15.09 1.44 11.76
CA LEU A 639 -14.05 1.84 10.82
C LEU A 639 -12.70 1.45 11.41
N LYS A 640 -11.91 0.67 10.68
CA LYS A 640 -10.59 0.25 11.15
C LYS A 640 -9.48 1.06 10.50
N PHE A 641 -8.60 1.59 11.35
CA PHE A 641 -7.41 2.33 10.96
C PHE A 641 -6.17 1.54 11.39
N LYS A 642 -5.49 0.94 10.44
CA LYS A 642 -4.23 0.21 10.63
C LYS A 642 -3.33 0.36 9.40
N PRO A 643 -2.92 1.63 9.11
CA PRO A 643 -2.09 1.94 7.95
C PRO A 643 -0.69 1.33 8.06
N PRO A 644 0.13 1.35 7.00
CA PRO A 644 1.58 1.20 7.12
C PRO A 644 2.16 2.16 8.16
N MET A 645 3.22 1.75 8.85
CA MET A 645 3.81 2.52 9.98
C MET A 645 4.47 3.84 9.55
N VAL A 646 4.72 4.02 8.26
CA VAL A 646 5.19 5.28 7.64
C VAL A 646 4.09 6.32 7.47
N PHE A 647 2.83 5.98 7.76
CA PHE A 647 1.70 6.90 7.82
C PHE A 647 1.97 7.99 8.87
N ASN A 648 1.99 9.24 8.45
CA ASN A 648 2.48 10.35 9.25
C ASN A 648 1.37 11.36 9.60
N HIS A 649 1.75 12.42 10.29
CA HIS A 649 0.83 13.46 10.74
C HIS A 649 0.10 14.17 9.58
N SER A 650 0.76 14.39 8.44
CA SER A 650 0.12 14.99 7.26
C SER A 650 -0.95 14.09 6.67
N ASP A 651 -0.67 12.78 6.59
CA ASP A 651 -1.65 11.78 6.15
C ASP A 651 -2.85 11.71 7.10
N ALA A 652 -2.60 11.77 8.40
CA ALA A 652 -3.65 11.80 9.42
C ALA A 652 -4.52 13.06 9.33
N GLN A 653 -3.91 14.20 9.07
CA GLN A 653 -4.63 15.46 8.85
C GLN A 653 -5.50 15.40 7.59
N HIS A 654 -4.96 14.87 6.49
CA HIS A 654 -5.71 14.67 5.24
C HIS A 654 -6.91 13.74 5.46
N LEU A 655 -6.69 12.58 6.09
CA LEU A 655 -7.75 11.65 6.46
C LEU A 655 -8.88 12.33 7.25
N LEU A 656 -8.54 13.14 8.29
CA LEU A 656 -9.51 13.82 9.12
C LEU A 656 -10.34 14.84 8.35
N VAL A 657 -9.74 15.60 7.44
CA VAL A 657 -10.45 16.57 6.61
C VAL A 657 -11.48 15.86 5.74
N GLU A 658 -11.07 14.80 5.04
CA GLU A 658 -11.95 14.05 4.16
C GLU A 658 -13.05 13.30 4.92
N LEU A 659 -12.71 12.69 6.07
CA LEU A 659 -13.66 12.03 6.96
C LEU A 659 -14.76 13.00 7.41
N GLN A 660 -14.39 14.22 7.86
CA GLN A 660 -15.35 15.23 8.29
C GLN A 660 -16.27 15.69 7.15
N GLN A 661 -15.75 15.80 5.93
CA GLN A 661 -16.57 16.15 4.76
C GLN A 661 -17.61 15.07 4.49
N VAL A 662 -17.24 13.79 4.49
CA VAL A 662 -18.16 12.68 4.28
C VAL A 662 -19.19 12.58 5.42
N LEU A 663 -18.77 12.76 6.66
CA LEU A 663 -19.69 12.74 7.82
C LEU A 663 -20.80 13.83 7.75
N ARG A 664 -20.58 14.91 7.01
CA ARG A 664 -21.59 15.97 6.78
C ARG A 664 -22.56 15.65 5.64
N GLU A 665 -22.28 14.65 4.81
CA GLU A 665 -23.12 14.30 3.67
C GLU A 665 -24.48 13.76 4.13
N SER A 666 -25.55 14.06 3.38
CA SER A 666 -26.94 13.70 3.73
C SER A 666 -27.15 12.21 4.05
N PRO A 667 -26.54 11.22 3.35
CA PRO A 667 -26.69 9.81 3.70
C PRO A 667 -26.21 9.45 5.11
N MET A 668 -25.20 10.18 5.63
CA MET A 668 -24.66 9.96 6.97
C MET A 668 -25.61 10.42 8.07
N GLN A 669 -26.58 11.27 7.75
CA GLN A 669 -27.56 11.84 8.69
C GLN A 669 -28.90 11.08 8.71
N LYS A 670 -29.05 10.06 7.84
CA LYS A 670 -30.30 9.27 7.78
C LYS A 670 -30.42 8.32 8.95
N ASN A 671 -31.64 8.23 9.50
CA ASN A 671 -32.01 7.32 10.58
C ASN A 671 -31.31 7.59 11.92
N LEU A 672 -30.57 8.71 12.06
CA LEU A 672 -30.08 9.11 13.37
C LEU A 672 -31.25 9.49 14.28
N LYS A 673 -31.25 8.96 15.50
CA LYS A 673 -32.11 9.41 16.56
C LYS A 673 -31.38 10.56 17.27
N ALA A 674 -32.03 11.71 17.31
CA ALA A 674 -31.49 12.94 17.92
C ALA A 674 -31.36 12.83 19.43
#